data_e059cef278b85c79afa258a71c605f88
#
_entry.id   e059cef278b85c79afa258a71c605f88
#
_cell.length_a   1.000
_cell.length_b   1.000
_cell.length_c   1.000
_cell.angle_alpha   90.00
_cell.angle_beta   90.00
_cell.angle_gamma   90.00
#
_symmetry.space_group_name_H-M   'P 1'
#
loop_
_entity.id
_entity.type
_entity.pdbx_description
1 polymer ?
#
loop_
_entity_poly.entity_id
_entity_poly.type
_entity_poly.pdbx_seq_one_letter_code
_entity_poly.pdbx_strand_id
1 'polypeptide(L)'
;MIERDTSRHFELVSKYQPAGDQPEAINQLVDGVVGGKKAQILLGATGTGKTYTISNLIEKVNKPTLIIAHNKTLAGQLYGEFKEFFPNNAVEYFVSYYDYYQPEAYVPSSDTYIEKDSSVNDEIDKLRHSATSSLLERNDVIVIASVSCIFGLGSPFEYQKQVVSIRQGAELDRNQLIRDLVSIQFERNDIDFQRGRFRVRGDVVEIFPASRDERALRVEFFGDEVERIREVNALTGEVLGETEHVAIFPATHFVTNDEHMEHAVANIKAELEQRLTVLRNENKLLEAQRLEQRTNYDIEMMLEMGYTSGIENYSRHMDGRKEGEPPYTLLDFFPEDFLIVADESHVTMPQIRGMYNGDRARKQMLVDYGFRLPSALDNRPLRLEEFEKHVNQIIYVSATPGPYEHEQTDTVIQQIIRPTGLLDPVIEVRPIMGQIDDLVGEINERVEKDQRVFVTTLTKKMAEDLTDYFKELGIKVKYLHSDIKTLERTEIIRDLRLGEFDVLVGINLLREGLDVPEVSLVAILDADKEGFLRSERSLVQTIGRAARNEEGKVIMYADKVTDSMRLAMDETSRRRTIQQKYNEEHGIVPKTIIKEIRDLISITKESEDDTKEAVQVSYEEMTKEEKDALLMKLEKEMKDAAKALDFETAANVRDMILELKASN
;
A
#
# COMPACT_ATOMS: atom_id res chain seq x y z
N MET A 1 -21.00 7.12 21.87
CA MET A 1 -20.45 7.27 20.50
C MET A 1 -19.54 8.48 20.49
N ILE A 2 -18.35 8.37 19.94
CA ILE A 2 -17.45 9.51 19.76
C ILE A 2 -18.08 10.39 18.69
N GLU A 3 -18.24 11.70 19.00
CA GLU A 3 -18.61 12.69 17.99
C GLU A 3 -17.37 13.10 17.22
N ARG A 4 -17.44 13.00 15.87
CA ARG A 4 -16.38 13.43 14.98
C ARG A 4 -16.17 14.95 15.11
N ASP A 5 -14.91 15.37 15.31
CA ASP A 5 -14.56 16.80 15.29
C ASP A 5 -14.65 17.36 13.87
N THR A 6 -15.71 18.10 13.59
CA THR A 6 -15.97 18.72 12.28
C THR A 6 -15.46 20.16 12.20
N SER A 7 -14.83 20.68 13.26
CA SER A 7 -14.33 22.06 13.31
C SER A 7 -13.00 22.25 12.58
N ARG A 8 -12.29 21.16 12.32
CA ARG A 8 -10.98 21.17 11.67
C ARG A 8 -11.10 21.35 10.15
N HIS A 9 -10.17 22.10 9.59
CA HIS A 9 -10.06 22.34 8.17
C HIS A 9 -8.71 21.91 7.64
N PHE A 10 -8.66 21.55 6.37
CA PHE A 10 -7.39 21.29 5.71
C PHE A 10 -6.62 22.60 5.51
N GLU A 11 -5.33 22.57 5.82
CA GLU A 11 -4.39 23.66 5.64
C GLU A 11 -3.23 23.22 4.75
N LEU A 12 -3.22 23.68 3.49
CA LEU A 12 -2.17 23.36 2.52
C LEU A 12 -0.92 24.21 2.80
N VAL A 13 0.17 23.55 3.17
CA VAL A 13 1.48 24.18 3.34
C VAL A 13 2.34 23.88 2.13
N SER A 14 2.65 24.90 1.34
CA SER A 14 3.48 24.71 0.13
C SER A 14 4.32 25.95 -0.18
N LYS A 15 5.54 25.72 -0.67
CA LYS A 15 6.41 26.74 -1.25
C LYS A 15 6.04 27.09 -2.69
N TYR A 16 5.17 26.28 -3.30
CA TYR A 16 4.76 26.43 -4.68
C TYR A 16 3.44 27.19 -4.78
N GLN A 17 3.24 27.86 -5.91
CA GLN A 17 1.96 28.43 -6.32
C GLN A 17 1.45 27.67 -7.55
N PRO A 18 0.13 27.52 -7.72
CA PRO A 18 -0.42 26.89 -8.92
C PRO A 18 0.04 27.61 -10.18
N ALA A 19 0.56 26.86 -11.15
CA ALA A 19 1.10 27.38 -12.41
C ALA A 19 0.66 26.51 -13.61
N GLY A 20 0.83 27.03 -14.82
CA GLY A 20 0.38 26.36 -16.04
C GLY A 20 -1.12 26.19 -16.07
N ASP A 21 -1.59 24.96 -16.32
CA ASP A 21 -3.01 24.59 -16.33
C ASP A 21 -3.59 24.36 -14.91
N GLN A 22 -2.75 24.33 -13.88
CA GLN A 22 -3.19 23.99 -12.52
C GLN A 22 -4.28 24.91 -11.98
N PRO A 23 -4.21 26.26 -12.09
CA PRO A 23 -5.26 27.14 -11.59
C PRO A 23 -6.63 26.83 -12.18
N GLU A 24 -6.69 26.63 -13.49
CA GLU A 24 -7.92 26.33 -14.20
C GLU A 24 -8.44 24.92 -13.86
N ALA A 25 -7.55 23.94 -13.83
CA ALA A 25 -7.88 22.56 -13.45
C ALA A 25 -8.44 22.50 -12.00
N ILE A 26 -7.82 23.20 -11.06
CA ILE A 26 -8.28 23.29 -9.68
C ILE A 26 -9.68 23.88 -9.63
N ASN A 27 -9.91 25.00 -10.30
CA ASN A 27 -11.21 25.68 -10.29
C ASN A 27 -12.31 24.79 -10.87
N GLN A 28 -12.08 24.14 -12.03
CA GLN A 28 -13.04 23.24 -12.65
C GLN A 28 -13.34 22.03 -11.79
N LEU A 29 -12.33 21.42 -11.14
CA LEU A 29 -12.53 20.32 -10.20
C LEU A 29 -13.36 20.74 -8.98
N VAL A 30 -13.05 21.89 -8.38
CA VAL A 30 -13.79 22.45 -7.23
C VAL A 30 -15.24 22.70 -7.62
N ASP A 31 -15.48 23.41 -8.73
CA ASP A 31 -16.82 23.68 -9.23
C ASP A 31 -17.63 22.40 -9.49
N GLY A 32 -16.97 21.37 -9.99
CA GLY A 32 -17.58 20.07 -10.17
C GLY A 32 -17.96 19.37 -8.87
N VAL A 33 -17.06 19.39 -7.86
CA VAL A 33 -17.34 18.81 -6.54
C VAL A 33 -18.43 19.59 -5.82
N VAL A 34 -18.34 20.92 -5.78
CA VAL A 34 -19.35 21.78 -5.15
C VAL A 34 -20.69 21.69 -5.88
N GLY A 35 -20.67 21.57 -7.19
CA GLY A 35 -21.84 21.36 -8.04
C GLY A 35 -22.46 19.95 -7.95
N GLY A 36 -21.91 19.07 -7.13
CA GLY A 36 -22.46 17.73 -6.90
C GLY A 36 -22.21 16.72 -8.03
N LYS A 37 -21.23 16.94 -8.93
CA LYS A 37 -20.87 15.96 -9.94
C LYS A 37 -20.36 14.69 -9.29
N LYS A 38 -20.91 13.56 -9.66
CA LYS A 38 -20.52 12.24 -9.12
C LYS A 38 -19.11 11.83 -9.55
N ALA A 39 -18.71 12.14 -10.78
CA ALA A 39 -17.42 11.74 -11.33
C ALA A 39 -16.82 12.85 -12.21
N GLN A 40 -15.49 12.97 -12.18
CA GLN A 40 -14.69 13.85 -13.04
C GLN A 40 -13.38 13.15 -13.40
N ILE A 41 -12.82 13.46 -14.56
CA ILE A 41 -11.51 12.97 -15.00
C ILE A 41 -10.52 14.14 -14.99
N LEU A 42 -9.41 13.99 -14.26
CA LEU A 42 -8.21 14.82 -14.41
C LEU A 42 -7.24 14.12 -15.36
N LEU A 43 -7.27 14.52 -16.64
CA LEU A 43 -6.33 14.06 -17.63
C LEU A 43 -5.04 14.90 -17.50
N GLY A 44 -4.07 14.38 -16.76
CA GLY A 44 -2.83 15.07 -16.47
C GLY A 44 -1.61 14.40 -17.06
N ALA A 45 -0.87 15.11 -17.94
CA ALA A 45 0.38 14.60 -18.46
C ALA A 45 1.39 14.32 -17.32
N THR A 46 2.37 13.45 -17.57
CA THR A 46 3.38 13.13 -16.57
C THR A 46 4.20 14.39 -16.22
N GLY A 47 4.39 14.65 -14.92
CA GLY A 47 5.18 15.79 -14.44
C GLY A 47 4.45 17.13 -14.40
N THR A 48 3.12 17.16 -14.58
CA THR A 48 2.33 18.40 -14.51
C THR A 48 1.94 18.80 -13.06
N GLY A 49 2.31 17.99 -12.06
CA GLY A 49 1.99 18.28 -10.66
C GLY A 49 0.55 17.92 -10.28
N LYS A 50 0.03 16.79 -10.77
CA LYS A 50 -1.32 16.29 -10.44
C LYS A 50 -1.56 16.19 -8.94
N THR A 51 -0.59 15.69 -8.15
CA THR A 51 -0.67 15.59 -6.69
C THR A 51 -0.93 16.96 -6.06
N TYR A 52 -0.21 17.99 -6.52
CA TYR A 52 -0.39 19.36 -6.04
C TYR A 52 -1.77 19.93 -6.40
N THR A 53 -2.27 19.65 -7.60
CA THR A 53 -3.63 20.02 -8.01
C THR A 53 -4.68 19.38 -7.12
N ILE A 54 -4.55 18.09 -6.82
CA ILE A 54 -5.45 17.38 -5.91
C ILE A 54 -5.34 17.91 -4.47
N SER A 55 -4.14 18.27 -4.00
CA SER A 55 -3.96 18.87 -2.67
C SER A 55 -4.70 20.20 -2.56
N ASN A 56 -4.61 21.07 -3.58
CA ASN A 56 -5.39 22.32 -3.63
C ASN A 56 -6.90 22.08 -3.70
N LEU A 57 -7.34 21.05 -4.41
CA LEU A 57 -8.75 20.65 -4.43
C LEU A 57 -9.21 20.27 -3.02
N ILE A 58 -8.47 19.39 -2.32
CA ILE A 58 -8.83 18.90 -0.98
C ILE A 58 -8.96 20.07 0.01
N GLU A 59 -8.00 20.99 0.01
CA GLU A 59 -8.06 22.18 0.87
C GLU A 59 -9.33 22.99 0.61
N LYS A 60 -9.66 23.25 -0.67
CA LYS A 60 -10.80 24.11 -1.04
C LYS A 60 -12.16 23.47 -0.77
N VAL A 61 -12.29 22.16 -0.97
CA VAL A 61 -13.57 21.45 -0.76
C VAL A 61 -13.77 20.96 0.66
N ASN A 62 -12.67 20.85 1.42
CA ASN A 62 -12.64 20.50 2.85
C ASN A 62 -13.42 19.21 3.17
N LYS A 63 -13.24 18.15 2.39
CA LYS A 63 -13.89 16.85 2.59
C LYS A 63 -12.87 15.77 2.97
N PRO A 64 -13.20 14.85 3.89
CA PRO A 64 -12.39 13.65 4.08
C PRO A 64 -12.13 12.98 2.73
N THR A 65 -10.91 12.57 2.48
CA THR A 65 -10.51 12.11 1.14
C THR A 65 -9.81 10.76 1.21
N LEU A 66 -10.25 9.83 0.37
CA LEU A 66 -9.58 8.55 0.12
C LEU A 66 -8.83 8.62 -1.22
N ILE A 67 -7.52 8.44 -1.19
CA ILE A 67 -6.68 8.36 -2.39
C ILE A 67 -6.30 6.90 -2.59
N ILE A 68 -6.69 6.32 -3.72
CA ILE A 68 -6.43 4.91 -4.03
C ILE A 68 -5.31 4.83 -5.06
N ALA A 69 -4.22 4.15 -4.70
CA ALA A 69 -3.10 3.84 -5.57
C ALA A 69 -3.07 2.34 -5.89
N HIS A 70 -2.65 1.96 -7.08
CA HIS A 70 -2.67 0.57 -7.54
C HIS A 70 -1.59 -0.32 -6.91
N ASN A 71 -0.57 0.25 -6.24
CA ASN A 71 0.47 -0.51 -5.53
C ASN A 71 1.00 0.21 -4.29
N LYS A 72 1.73 -0.54 -3.42
CA LYS A 72 2.29 0.00 -2.16
C LYS A 72 3.34 1.09 -2.39
N THR A 73 4.18 0.98 -3.42
CA THR A 73 5.26 1.94 -3.71
C THR A 73 4.69 3.31 -4.07
N LEU A 74 3.69 3.35 -4.97
CA LEU A 74 3.02 4.60 -5.32
C LEU A 74 2.26 5.17 -4.12
N ALA A 75 1.57 4.32 -3.36
CA ALA A 75 0.89 4.75 -2.14
C ALA A 75 1.87 5.37 -1.13
N GLY A 76 3.05 4.78 -0.93
CA GLY A 76 4.10 5.32 -0.05
C GLY A 76 4.64 6.66 -0.53
N GLN A 77 4.87 6.80 -1.84
CA GLN A 77 5.28 8.08 -2.42
C GLN A 77 4.22 9.17 -2.21
N LEU A 78 2.97 8.88 -2.51
CA LEU A 78 1.86 9.82 -2.31
C LEU A 78 1.70 10.18 -0.82
N TYR A 79 1.82 9.21 0.07
CA TYR A 79 1.76 9.45 1.51
C TYR A 79 2.81 10.47 1.97
N GLY A 80 4.07 10.31 1.52
CA GLY A 80 5.13 11.27 1.79
C GLY A 80 4.83 12.67 1.24
N GLU A 81 4.37 12.76 -0.02
CA GLU A 81 4.02 14.03 -0.66
C GLU A 81 2.86 14.74 0.07
N PHE A 82 1.78 13.99 0.42
CA PHE A 82 0.63 14.58 1.13
C PHE A 82 0.97 14.98 2.57
N LYS A 83 1.85 14.25 3.27
CA LYS A 83 2.35 14.66 4.60
C LYS A 83 3.11 15.99 4.56
N GLU A 84 3.89 16.22 3.50
CA GLU A 84 4.57 17.51 3.32
C GLU A 84 3.58 18.64 3.05
N PHE A 85 2.52 18.37 2.28
CA PHE A 85 1.49 19.36 1.95
C PHE A 85 0.52 19.64 3.11
N PHE A 86 0.27 18.67 3.98
CA PHE A 86 -0.68 18.76 5.08
C PHE A 86 -0.06 18.35 6.42
N PRO A 87 1.01 19.06 6.89
CA PRO A 87 1.71 18.68 8.11
C PRO A 87 0.86 18.80 9.38
N ASN A 88 -0.21 19.61 9.37
CA ASN A 88 -1.09 19.87 10.50
C ASN A 88 -2.38 19.04 10.47
N ASN A 89 -2.62 18.27 9.42
CA ASN A 89 -3.82 17.46 9.24
C ASN A 89 -3.51 15.95 9.36
N ALA A 90 -4.53 15.11 9.46
CA ALA A 90 -4.36 13.68 9.50
C ALA A 90 -4.13 13.13 8.09
N VAL A 91 -2.89 12.82 7.76
CA VAL A 91 -2.53 12.08 6.56
C VAL A 91 -2.17 10.67 6.98
N GLU A 92 -2.96 9.71 6.54
CA GLU A 92 -2.93 8.33 6.98
C GLU A 92 -2.57 7.37 5.85
N TYR A 93 -2.02 6.21 6.21
CA TYR A 93 -1.56 5.21 5.26
C TYR A 93 -2.27 3.88 5.48
N PHE A 94 -2.91 3.33 4.45
CA PHE A 94 -3.69 2.11 4.55
C PHE A 94 -3.40 1.16 3.38
N VAL A 95 -2.42 0.30 3.57
CA VAL A 95 -2.05 -0.73 2.58
C VAL A 95 -2.13 -2.12 3.22
N SER A 96 -1.84 -3.17 2.45
CA SER A 96 -1.73 -4.51 3.03
C SER A 96 -0.57 -4.54 4.04
N TYR A 97 -0.85 -5.01 5.25
CA TYR A 97 0.13 -5.10 6.35
C TYR A 97 1.01 -6.36 6.30
N TYR A 98 0.88 -7.15 5.23
CA TYR A 98 1.74 -8.31 5.03
C TYR A 98 3.00 -7.92 4.26
N ASP A 99 4.18 -8.23 4.81
CA ASP A 99 5.44 -8.18 4.08
C ASP A 99 5.55 -9.37 3.15
N TYR A 100 5.16 -10.53 3.65
CA TYR A 100 4.99 -11.76 2.89
C TYR A 100 3.56 -12.28 3.10
N TYR A 101 2.91 -12.67 2.02
CA TYR A 101 1.57 -13.25 2.07
C TYR A 101 1.42 -14.39 1.07
N GLN A 102 1.33 -15.61 1.61
CA GLN A 102 0.90 -16.78 0.86
C GLN A 102 -0.54 -17.10 1.25
N PRO A 103 -1.51 -16.86 0.38
CA PRO A 103 -2.89 -17.18 0.68
C PRO A 103 -3.09 -18.68 0.79
N GLU A 104 -3.98 -19.08 1.72
CA GLU A 104 -4.46 -20.45 1.80
C GLU A 104 -5.03 -20.89 0.45
N ALA A 105 -4.61 -22.03 -0.07
CA ALA A 105 -5.04 -22.55 -1.36
C ALA A 105 -5.01 -24.08 -1.39
N TYR A 106 -5.78 -24.67 -2.30
CA TYR A 106 -5.72 -26.09 -2.58
C TYR A 106 -5.60 -26.33 -4.08
N VAL A 107 -4.68 -27.21 -4.45
CA VAL A 107 -4.40 -27.59 -5.83
C VAL A 107 -4.82 -29.05 -6.02
N PRO A 108 -6.02 -29.31 -6.60
CA PRO A 108 -6.56 -30.66 -6.73
C PRO A 108 -5.71 -31.60 -7.57
N SER A 109 -5.02 -31.09 -8.59
CA SER A 109 -4.19 -31.91 -9.49
C SER A 109 -2.99 -32.55 -8.84
N SER A 110 -2.48 -31.97 -7.76
CA SER A 110 -1.32 -32.46 -6.99
C SER A 110 -1.71 -32.87 -5.57
N ASP A 111 -2.99 -32.80 -5.20
CA ASP A 111 -3.48 -33.00 -3.83
C ASP A 111 -2.69 -32.21 -2.78
N THR A 112 -2.36 -30.97 -3.14
CA THR A 112 -1.49 -30.12 -2.32
C THR A 112 -2.32 -29.05 -1.64
N TYR A 113 -2.38 -29.07 -0.31
CA TYR A 113 -2.88 -27.99 0.49
C TYR A 113 -1.74 -27.02 0.84
N ILE A 114 -1.94 -25.76 0.54
CA ILE A 114 -1.03 -24.67 0.85
C ILE A 114 -1.65 -23.94 2.06
N GLU A 115 -1.01 -24.04 3.20
CA GLU A 115 -1.40 -23.33 4.39
C GLU A 115 -1.17 -21.82 4.22
N LYS A 116 -2.02 -20.99 4.85
CA LYS A 116 -1.79 -19.55 4.91
C LYS A 116 -0.49 -19.30 5.66
N ASP A 117 0.45 -18.66 4.99
CA ASP A 117 1.68 -18.17 5.59
C ASP A 117 1.77 -16.65 5.40
N SER A 118 2.09 -15.92 6.45
CA SER A 118 2.16 -14.47 6.39
C SER A 118 3.03 -13.91 7.50
N SER A 119 3.87 -12.96 7.15
CA SER A 119 4.53 -12.08 8.10
C SER A 119 3.81 -10.72 8.14
N VAL A 120 3.51 -10.26 9.33
CA VAL A 120 2.83 -8.98 9.56
C VAL A 120 3.90 -7.91 9.80
N ASN A 121 3.74 -6.79 9.14
CA ASN A 121 4.54 -5.60 9.39
C ASN A 121 3.83 -4.73 10.44
N ASP A 122 4.43 -4.66 11.62
CA ASP A 122 3.86 -3.96 12.77
C ASP A 122 3.70 -2.45 12.53
N GLU A 123 4.60 -1.83 11.76
CA GLU A 123 4.51 -0.42 11.40
C GLU A 123 3.30 -0.15 10.50
N ILE A 124 3.10 -1.00 9.48
CA ILE A 124 1.93 -0.86 8.60
C ILE A 124 0.64 -1.15 9.36
N ASP A 125 0.64 -2.14 10.27
CA ASP A 125 -0.51 -2.44 11.10
C ASP A 125 -0.88 -1.25 12.00
N LYS A 126 0.10 -0.62 12.65
CA LYS A 126 -0.06 0.63 13.40
C LYS A 126 -0.70 1.73 12.56
N LEU A 127 -0.20 1.96 11.34
CA LEU A 127 -0.73 2.99 10.43
C LEU A 127 -2.17 2.69 10.00
N ARG A 128 -2.56 1.42 9.87
CA ARG A 128 -3.95 1.03 9.58
C ARG A 128 -4.88 1.34 10.75
N HIS A 129 -4.44 1.07 11.99
CA HIS A 129 -5.18 1.46 13.19
C HIS A 129 -5.28 2.99 13.35
N SER A 130 -4.21 3.71 13.02
CA SER A 130 -4.23 5.18 12.99
C SER A 130 -5.26 5.70 11.99
N ALA A 131 -5.32 5.13 10.79
CA ALA A 131 -6.27 5.55 9.75
C ALA A 131 -7.74 5.36 10.20
N THR A 132 -8.08 4.21 10.76
CA THR A 132 -9.45 3.93 11.22
C THR A 132 -9.86 4.79 12.41
N SER A 133 -8.98 5.01 13.38
CA SER A 133 -9.26 5.89 14.52
C SER A 133 -9.42 7.36 14.09
N SER A 134 -8.52 7.86 13.24
CA SER A 134 -8.61 9.22 12.70
C SER A 134 -9.92 9.48 11.95
N LEU A 135 -10.38 8.51 11.13
CA LEU A 135 -11.65 8.61 10.40
C LEU A 135 -12.87 8.70 11.32
N LEU A 136 -12.81 8.09 12.51
CA LEU A 136 -13.90 8.14 13.49
C LEU A 136 -13.84 9.39 14.37
N GLU A 137 -12.66 9.96 14.61
CA GLU A 137 -12.47 11.09 15.54
C GLU A 137 -12.54 12.46 14.86
N ARG A 138 -12.09 12.58 13.58
CA ARG A 138 -11.89 13.89 12.94
C ARG A 138 -12.33 13.91 11.47
N ASN A 139 -12.50 15.12 10.94
CA ASN A 139 -13.02 15.34 9.58
C ASN A 139 -11.90 15.71 8.56
N ASP A 140 -10.78 16.21 9.04
CA ASP A 140 -9.63 16.62 8.22
C ASP A 140 -8.66 15.45 7.97
N VAL A 141 -9.16 14.38 7.36
CA VAL A 141 -8.42 13.11 7.16
C VAL A 141 -8.23 12.83 5.68
N ILE A 142 -6.99 12.60 5.28
CA ILE A 142 -6.61 12.07 3.97
C ILE A 142 -6.05 10.67 4.18
N VAL A 143 -6.69 9.67 3.62
CA VAL A 143 -6.16 8.29 3.66
C VAL A 143 -5.59 7.92 2.30
N ILE A 144 -4.32 7.59 2.25
CA ILE A 144 -3.67 7.03 1.07
C ILE A 144 -3.69 5.51 1.18
N ALA A 145 -4.41 4.86 0.29
CA ALA A 145 -4.61 3.42 0.34
C ALA A 145 -4.19 2.72 -0.95
N SER A 146 -3.80 1.44 -0.81
CA SER A 146 -3.80 0.54 -1.96
C SER A 146 -5.19 -0.07 -2.16
N VAL A 147 -5.35 -0.93 -3.16
CA VAL A 147 -6.61 -1.67 -3.39
C VAL A 147 -7.04 -2.52 -2.18
N SER A 148 -6.16 -2.68 -1.16
CA SER A 148 -6.53 -3.32 0.11
C SER A 148 -7.71 -2.63 0.84
N CYS A 149 -8.03 -1.38 0.51
CA CYS A 149 -9.17 -0.66 1.08
C CYS A 149 -10.55 -1.27 0.76
N ILE A 150 -10.65 -2.13 -0.27
CA ILE A 150 -11.90 -2.84 -0.62
C ILE A 150 -12.02 -4.22 0.02
N PHE A 151 -11.05 -4.65 0.83
CA PHE A 151 -11.08 -5.91 1.56
C PHE A 151 -11.73 -5.75 2.94
N GLY A 152 -12.26 -6.86 3.46
CA GLY A 152 -12.93 -6.90 4.77
C GLY A 152 -12.03 -6.40 5.90
N LEU A 153 -12.59 -5.54 6.75
CA LEU A 153 -11.89 -4.89 7.86
C LEU A 153 -12.58 -5.07 9.22
N GLY A 154 -13.81 -5.46 9.26
CA GLY A 154 -14.64 -5.47 10.46
C GLY A 154 -15.63 -4.30 10.50
N SER A 155 -16.66 -4.40 11.32
CA SER A 155 -17.73 -3.41 11.42
C SER A 155 -17.25 -2.12 12.08
N PRO A 156 -17.31 -0.95 11.42
CA PRO A 156 -16.97 0.33 12.04
C PRO A 156 -17.89 0.66 13.23
N PHE A 157 -19.13 0.19 13.18
CA PHE A 157 -20.11 0.40 14.23
C PHE A 157 -19.75 -0.37 15.50
N GLU A 158 -19.38 -1.65 15.39
CA GLU A 158 -18.93 -2.44 16.55
C GLU A 158 -17.57 -1.91 17.06
N TYR A 159 -16.66 -1.53 16.17
CA TYR A 159 -15.38 -0.93 16.53
C TYR A 159 -15.56 0.37 17.33
N GLN A 160 -16.49 1.23 16.93
CA GLN A 160 -16.80 2.48 17.63
C GLN A 160 -17.52 2.25 18.98
N LYS A 161 -18.41 1.26 19.06
CA LYS A 161 -19.12 0.94 20.31
C LYS A 161 -18.20 0.48 21.43
N GLN A 162 -17.13 -0.19 21.07
CA GLN A 162 -16.18 -0.79 22.02
C GLN A 162 -15.05 0.15 22.41
N VAL A 163 -15.12 1.43 22.04
CA VAL A 163 -14.13 2.43 22.46
C VAL A 163 -14.28 2.67 23.97
N VAL A 164 -13.17 2.54 24.69
CA VAL A 164 -13.08 2.88 26.11
C VAL A 164 -12.75 4.36 26.26
N SER A 165 -13.72 5.13 26.78
CA SER A 165 -13.58 6.57 27.02
C SER A 165 -13.18 6.80 28.47
N ILE A 166 -12.06 7.50 28.69
CA ILE A 166 -11.55 7.82 30.03
C ILE A 166 -11.48 9.34 30.17
N ARG A 167 -12.08 9.87 31.24
CA ARG A 167 -12.07 11.30 31.54
C ARG A 167 -11.51 11.54 32.93
N GLN A 168 -10.72 12.58 33.05
CA GLN A 168 -10.21 13.08 34.34
C GLN A 168 -11.41 13.51 35.24
N GLY A 169 -11.36 13.12 36.52
CA GLY A 169 -12.44 13.38 37.47
C GLY A 169 -13.65 12.45 37.33
N ALA A 170 -13.60 11.48 36.42
CA ALA A 170 -14.69 10.50 36.30
C ALA A 170 -14.59 9.42 37.39
N GLU A 171 -15.74 9.00 37.92
CA GLU A 171 -15.85 7.81 38.77
C GLU A 171 -15.69 6.56 37.88
N LEU A 172 -14.57 5.88 38.01
CA LEU A 172 -14.21 4.71 37.25
C LEU A 172 -13.33 3.80 38.12
N ASP A 173 -13.83 2.59 38.44
CA ASP A 173 -13.01 1.59 39.14
C ASP A 173 -11.86 1.10 38.24
N ARG A 174 -10.63 1.11 38.78
CA ARG A 174 -9.44 0.61 38.08
C ARG A 174 -9.62 -0.81 37.52
N ASN A 175 -10.24 -1.71 38.28
CA ASN A 175 -10.47 -3.08 37.82
C ASN A 175 -11.52 -3.14 36.70
N GLN A 176 -12.47 -2.18 36.67
CA GLN A 176 -13.39 -2.05 35.54
C GLN A 176 -12.63 -1.65 34.29
N LEU A 177 -11.75 -0.64 34.37
CA LEU A 177 -10.89 -0.26 33.24
C LEU A 177 -10.07 -1.44 32.72
N ILE A 178 -9.50 -2.26 33.61
CA ILE A 178 -8.75 -3.46 33.24
C ILE A 178 -9.64 -4.45 32.48
N ARG A 179 -10.85 -4.71 32.92
CA ARG A 179 -11.81 -5.57 32.22
C ARG A 179 -12.18 -5.02 30.86
N ASP A 180 -12.43 -3.71 30.78
CA ASP A 180 -12.78 -3.05 29.53
C ASP A 180 -11.63 -3.13 28.51
N LEU A 181 -10.36 -2.95 28.94
CA LEU A 181 -9.20 -3.11 28.08
C LEU A 181 -9.05 -4.53 27.54
N VAL A 182 -9.25 -5.55 28.39
CA VAL A 182 -9.21 -6.95 27.96
C VAL A 182 -10.34 -7.25 26.97
N SER A 183 -11.55 -6.70 27.18
CA SER A 183 -12.69 -6.89 26.27
C SER A 183 -12.44 -6.33 24.88
N ILE A 184 -11.61 -5.29 24.75
CA ILE A 184 -11.19 -4.69 23.47
C ILE A 184 -9.85 -5.24 22.94
N GLN A 185 -9.49 -6.44 23.41
CA GLN A 185 -8.34 -7.22 22.93
C GLN A 185 -6.96 -6.63 23.29
N PHE A 186 -6.85 -5.83 24.36
CA PHE A 186 -5.57 -5.47 24.94
C PHE A 186 -5.05 -6.61 25.83
N GLU A 187 -3.77 -6.90 25.70
CA GLU A 187 -3.08 -7.89 26.52
C GLU A 187 -2.43 -7.22 27.73
N ARG A 188 -2.62 -7.80 28.95
CA ARG A 188 -1.86 -7.37 30.11
C ARG A 188 -0.46 -7.95 30.06
N ASN A 189 0.55 -7.08 29.99
CA ASN A 189 1.95 -7.50 30.09
C ASN A 189 2.75 -6.44 30.87
N ASP A 190 3.14 -6.81 32.10
CA ASP A 190 3.84 -5.90 32.99
C ASP A 190 5.37 -5.81 32.68
N ILE A 191 5.89 -6.69 31.83
CA ILE A 191 7.32 -6.80 31.48
C ILE A 191 7.57 -6.24 30.06
N ASP A 192 6.86 -6.76 29.06
CA ASP A 192 7.00 -6.39 27.67
C ASP A 192 5.87 -5.44 27.27
N PHE A 193 6.15 -4.14 27.34
CA PHE A 193 5.17 -3.08 27.12
C PHE A 193 5.21 -2.61 25.66
N GLN A 194 4.42 -3.25 24.84
CA GLN A 194 4.29 -2.98 23.40
C GLN A 194 2.88 -2.49 23.05
N ARG A 195 2.65 -2.09 21.79
CA ARG A 195 1.36 -1.68 21.25
C ARG A 195 0.28 -2.75 21.48
N GLY A 196 -0.94 -2.33 21.78
CA GLY A 196 -2.04 -3.22 22.12
C GLY A 196 -1.90 -3.88 23.50
N ARG A 197 -0.97 -3.42 24.33
CA ARG A 197 -0.76 -3.93 25.69
C ARG A 197 -0.96 -2.86 26.73
N PHE A 198 -1.26 -3.33 27.96
CA PHE A 198 -1.33 -2.47 29.13
C PHE A 198 -0.57 -3.12 30.31
N ARG A 199 -0.12 -2.31 31.22
CA ARG A 199 0.49 -2.76 32.47
C ARG A 199 -0.09 -2.02 33.67
N VAL A 200 -0.05 -2.66 34.85
CA VAL A 200 -0.67 -2.15 36.07
C VAL A 200 0.38 -2.11 37.19
N ARG A 201 0.57 -0.93 37.78
CA ARG A 201 1.48 -0.72 38.89
C ARG A 201 0.78 0.08 39.99
N GLY A 202 0.30 -0.60 41.05
CA GLY A 202 -0.48 0.03 42.11
C GLY A 202 -1.78 0.66 41.56
N ASP A 203 -1.94 1.97 41.76
CA ASP A 203 -3.11 2.73 41.30
C ASP A 203 -2.87 3.39 39.92
N VAL A 204 -1.91 2.87 39.16
CA VAL A 204 -1.57 3.38 37.83
C VAL A 204 -1.79 2.29 36.80
N VAL A 205 -2.53 2.62 35.72
CA VAL A 205 -2.67 1.80 34.53
C VAL A 205 -1.99 2.51 33.36
N GLU A 206 -0.98 1.90 32.78
CA GLU A 206 -0.33 2.39 31.55
C GLU A 206 -0.83 1.58 30.36
N ILE A 207 -1.27 2.29 29.31
CA ILE A 207 -1.92 1.71 28.13
C ILE A 207 -1.11 2.15 26.92
N PHE A 208 -0.71 1.20 26.07
CA PHE A 208 -0.06 1.51 24.80
C PHE A 208 -1.02 1.28 23.64
N PRO A 209 -1.67 2.34 23.10
CA PRO A 209 -2.65 2.21 22.04
C PRO A 209 -2.07 1.57 20.77
N ALA A 210 -2.87 0.77 20.06
CA ALA A 210 -2.45 0.11 18.83
C ALA A 210 -2.12 1.09 17.68
N SER A 211 -2.71 2.29 17.72
CA SER A 211 -2.56 3.35 16.70
C SER A 211 -1.41 4.32 16.94
N ARG A 212 -0.72 4.23 18.08
CA ARG A 212 0.30 5.22 18.47
C ARG A 212 1.72 4.66 18.40
N ASP A 213 2.65 5.58 18.21
CA ASP A 213 4.09 5.31 18.19
C ASP A 213 4.73 5.97 19.39
N GLU A 214 5.61 5.27 20.11
CA GLU A 214 6.36 5.74 21.28
C GLU A 214 5.55 6.40 22.42
N ARG A 215 4.26 6.67 22.20
CA ARG A 215 3.39 7.38 23.15
C ARG A 215 2.39 6.45 23.80
N ALA A 216 2.57 6.20 25.08
CA ALA A 216 1.62 5.50 25.91
C ALA A 216 0.80 6.48 26.76
N LEU A 217 -0.28 5.98 27.31
CA LEU A 217 -1.17 6.71 28.21
C LEU A 217 -0.97 6.19 29.61
N ARG A 218 -0.79 7.08 30.57
CA ARG A 218 -0.72 6.75 31.99
C ARG A 218 -1.96 7.31 32.68
N VAL A 219 -2.80 6.43 33.19
CA VAL A 219 -4.02 6.74 33.94
C VAL A 219 -3.75 6.51 35.42
N GLU A 220 -3.82 7.57 36.22
CA GLU A 220 -3.58 7.55 37.66
C GLU A 220 -4.92 7.63 38.39
N PHE A 221 -5.10 6.72 39.35
CA PHE A 221 -6.34 6.63 40.14
C PHE A 221 -6.12 7.08 41.57
N PHE A 222 -7.15 7.72 42.13
CA PHE A 222 -7.27 7.95 43.55
C PHE A 222 -8.57 7.33 44.05
N GLY A 223 -8.49 6.13 44.62
CA GLY A 223 -9.64 5.29 44.90
C GLY A 223 -10.34 4.88 43.59
N ASP A 224 -11.61 5.19 43.46
CA ASP A 224 -12.44 4.88 42.29
C ASP A 224 -12.60 6.11 41.36
N GLU A 225 -11.70 7.09 41.46
CA GLU A 225 -11.70 8.29 40.62
C GLU A 225 -10.44 8.37 39.76
N VAL A 226 -10.58 8.76 38.48
CA VAL A 226 -9.46 9.07 37.59
C VAL A 226 -8.85 10.42 37.97
N GLU A 227 -7.74 10.41 38.72
CA GLU A 227 -7.06 11.63 39.15
C GLU A 227 -6.42 12.38 37.99
N ARG A 228 -5.66 11.67 37.13
CA ARG A 228 -4.93 12.26 36.01
C ARG A 228 -4.78 11.31 34.85
N ILE A 229 -4.69 11.91 33.65
CA ILE A 229 -4.36 11.21 32.41
C ILE A 229 -3.17 11.92 31.78
N ARG A 230 -2.06 11.18 31.58
CA ARG A 230 -0.82 11.72 31.02
C ARG A 230 -0.40 10.94 29.77
N GLU A 231 0.11 11.65 28.80
CA GLU A 231 0.87 11.05 27.71
C GLU A 231 2.33 10.87 28.16
N VAL A 232 2.86 9.68 27.96
CA VAL A 232 4.23 9.34 28.35
C VAL A 232 4.95 8.67 27.20
N ASN A 233 6.26 8.86 27.10
CA ASN A 233 7.07 8.06 26.19
C ASN A 233 7.10 6.61 26.72
N ALA A 234 6.73 5.64 25.87
CA ALA A 234 6.57 4.24 26.27
C ALA A 234 7.88 3.59 26.75
N LEU A 235 9.01 4.02 26.17
CA LEU A 235 10.35 3.50 26.47
C LEU A 235 10.95 4.18 27.73
N THR A 236 10.97 5.52 27.74
CA THR A 236 11.66 6.28 28.83
C THR A 236 10.76 6.55 30.03
N GLY A 237 9.42 6.51 29.86
CA GLY A 237 8.44 6.88 30.87
C GLY A 237 8.34 8.40 31.10
N GLU A 238 9.01 9.22 30.28
CA GLU A 238 8.96 10.67 30.34
C GLU A 238 7.53 11.19 30.06
N VAL A 239 7.07 12.15 30.86
CA VAL A 239 5.77 12.78 30.66
C VAL A 239 5.85 13.79 29.52
N LEU A 240 5.08 13.56 28.49
CA LEU A 240 5.02 14.40 27.28
C LEU A 240 3.91 15.45 27.34
N GLY A 241 2.85 15.17 28.10
CA GLY A 241 1.70 16.07 28.26
C GLY A 241 0.66 15.51 29.22
N GLU A 242 -0.36 16.32 29.51
CA GLU A 242 -1.57 15.94 30.24
C GLU A 242 -2.80 16.17 29.37
N THR A 243 -3.80 15.30 29.51
CA THR A 243 -5.07 15.40 28.78
C THR A 243 -6.24 15.16 29.73
N GLU A 244 -7.34 15.84 29.52
CA GLU A 244 -8.55 15.68 30.33
C GLU A 244 -9.43 14.50 29.85
N HIS A 245 -9.24 14.07 28.60
CA HIS A 245 -10.03 13.00 27.99
C HIS A 245 -9.22 12.21 26.97
N VAL A 246 -9.43 10.91 26.96
CA VAL A 246 -8.84 10.00 25.95
C VAL A 246 -9.82 8.92 25.56
N ALA A 247 -9.80 8.56 24.30
CA ALA A 247 -10.51 7.42 23.73
C ALA A 247 -9.52 6.31 23.37
N ILE A 248 -9.73 5.11 23.89
CA ILE A 248 -8.92 3.92 23.60
C ILE A 248 -9.70 3.06 22.62
N PHE A 249 -9.18 2.94 21.40
CA PHE A 249 -9.75 2.08 20.37
C PHE A 249 -9.30 0.63 20.55
N PRO A 250 -10.09 -0.35 20.08
CA PRO A 250 -9.70 -1.75 20.14
C PRO A 250 -8.33 -2.05 19.52
N ALA A 251 -7.63 -3.02 20.09
CA ALA A 251 -6.31 -3.45 19.59
C ALA A 251 -6.39 -4.26 18.28
N THR A 252 -7.57 -4.65 17.83
CA THR A 252 -7.83 -5.33 16.55
C THR A 252 -9.06 -4.74 15.85
N HIS A 253 -9.11 -4.83 14.52
CA HIS A 253 -10.28 -4.39 13.76
C HIS A 253 -11.46 -5.38 13.82
N PHE A 254 -11.19 -6.66 14.09
CA PHE A 254 -12.21 -7.69 14.26
C PHE A 254 -12.55 -7.86 15.75
N VAL A 255 -13.42 -6.99 16.25
CA VAL A 255 -13.85 -7.03 17.63
C VAL A 255 -15.31 -7.43 17.69
N THR A 256 -15.63 -8.39 18.56
CA THR A 256 -17.01 -8.77 18.82
C THR A 256 -17.19 -8.93 20.34
N ASN A 257 -18.39 -8.71 20.84
CA ASN A 257 -18.70 -8.93 22.24
C ASN A 257 -19.08 -10.41 22.48
N ASP A 258 -19.11 -10.86 23.74
CA ASP A 258 -19.37 -12.26 24.10
C ASP A 258 -20.74 -12.74 23.59
N GLU A 259 -21.77 -11.92 23.64
CA GLU A 259 -23.12 -12.27 23.17
C GLU A 259 -23.13 -12.48 21.62
N HIS A 260 -22.46 -11.62 20.89
CA HIS A 260 -22.32 -11.79 19.43
C HIS A 260 -21.44 -12.99 19.08
N MET A 261 -20.42 -13.31 19.89
CA MET A 261 -19.58 -14.48 19.71
C MET A 261 -20.39 -15.77 19.88
N GLU A 262 -21.23 -15.88 20.92
CA GLU A 262 -22.11 -17.04 21.14
C GLU A 262 -23.08 -17.23 19.96
N HIS A 263 -23.68 -16.15 19.45
CA HIS A 263 -24.55 -16.19 18.28
C HIS A 263 -23.80 -16.61 17.02
N ALA A 264 -22.61 -16.08 16.79
CA ALA A 264 -21.77 -16.45 15.66
C ALA A 264 -21.42 -17.94 15.69
N VAL A 265 -20.99 -18.45 16.85
CA VAL A 265 -20.67 -19.87 17.03
C VAL A 265 -21.91 -20.77 16.81
N ALA A 266 -23.08 -20.35 17.26
CA ALA A 266 -24.31 -21.09 16.99
C ALA A 266 -24.62 -21.19 15.49
N ASN A 267 -24.45 -20.08 14.76
CA ASN A 267 -24.65 -20.03 13.33
C ASN A 267 -23.59 -20.85 12.56
N ILE A 268 -22.33 -20.81 12.99
CA ILE A 268 -21.24 -21.62 12.41
C ILE A 268 -21.52 -23.10 12.58
N LYS A 269 -21.98 -23.53 13.75
CA LYS A 269 -22.40 -24.96 14.03
C LYS A 269 -23.54 -25.37 13.11
N ALA A 270 -24.56 -24.53 12.97
CA ALA A 270 -25.69 -24.81 12.09
C ALA A 270 -25.28 -24.94 10.61
N GLU A 271 -24.42 -24.07 10.13
CA GLU A 271 -23.86 -24.14 8.77
C GLU A 271 -23.01 -25.41 8.59
N LEU A 272 -22.18 -25.75 9.57
CA LEU A 272 -21.37 -26.98 9.56
C LEU A 272 -22.25 -28.21 9.39
N GLU A 273 -23.28 -28.38 10.21
CA GLU A 273 -24.22 -29.50 10.15
C GLU A 273 -24.86 -29.62 8.75
N GLN A 274 -25.32 -28.50 8.19
CA GLN A 274 -25.91 -28.48 6.87
C GLN A 274 -24.89 -28.91 5.82
N ARG A 275 -23.68 -28.36 5.86
CA ARG A 275 -22.63 -28.68 4.88
C ARG A 275 -22.15 -30.12 4.98
N LEU A 276 -22.00 -30.67 6.21
CA LEU A 276 -21.65 -32.05 6.40
C LEU A 276 -22.69 -32.99 5.83
N THR A 277 -23.97 -32.67 5.96
CA THR A 277 -25.09 -33.45 5.38
C THR A 277 -24.96 -33.49 3.86
N VAL A 278 -24.65 -32.34 3.20
CA VAL A 278 -24.43 -32.24 1.74
C VAL A 278 -23.23 -33.12 1.32
N LEU A 279 -22.08 -32.94 1.98
CA LEU A 279 -20.85 -33.67 1.63
C LEU A 279 -21.00 -35.18 1.81
N ARG A 280 -21.66 -35.64 2.89
CA ARG A 280 -21.94 -37.05 3.12
C ARG A 280 -22.90 -37.63 2.06
N ASN A 281 -23.92 -36.88 1.65
CA ASN A 281 -24.85 -37.30 0.59
C ASN A 281 -24.15 -37.38 -0.78
N GLU A 282 -23.16 -36.56 -1.02
CA GLU A 282 -22.31 -36.58 -2.20
C GLU A 282 -21.19 -37.66 -2.13
N ASN A 283 -21.12 -38.43 -1.06
CA ASN A 283 -20.10 -39.42 -0.77
C ASN A 283 -18.66 -38.82 -0.66
N LYS A 284 -18.54 -37.55 -0.30
CA LYS A 284 -17.30 -36.82 -0.02
C LYS A 284 -16.94 -36.94 1.46
N LEU A 285 -16.59 -38.18 1.88
CA LEU A 285 -16.40 -38.50 3.30
C LEU A 285 -15.11 -37.86 3.85
N LEU A 286 -14.05 -37.75 3.06
CA LEU A 286 -12.78 -37.16 3.47
C LEU A 286 -12.95 -35.64 3.69
N GLU A 287 -13.63 -34.98 2.74
CA GLU A 287 -13.93 -33.56 2.82
C GLU A 287 -14.82 -33.25 4.02
N ALA A 288 -15.81 -34.09 4.31
CA ALA A 288 -16.67 -33.95 5.46
C ALA A 288 -15.88 -34.07 6.77
N GLN A 289 -15.03 -35.10 6.91
CA GLN A 289 -14.18 -35.28 8.09
C GLN A 289 -13.23 -34.10 8.31
N ARG A 290 -12.57 -33.66 7.27
CA ARG A 290 -11.63 -32.51 7.30
C ARG A 290 -12.34 -31.24 7.77
N LEU A 291 -13.48 -30.94 7.18
CA LEU A 291 -14.28 -29.76 7.53
C LEU A 291 -14.76 -29.81 8.99
N GLU A 292 -15.27 -30.97 9.43
CA GLU A 292 -15.75 -31.17 10.77
C GLU A 292 -14.66 -30.97 11.82
N GLN A 293 -13.49 -31.57 11.63
CA GLN A 293 -12.34 -31.42 12.53
C GLN A 293 -11.86 -29.98 12.61
N ARG A 294 -11.65 -29.33 11.47
CA ARG A 294 -11.15 -27.97 11.43
C ARG A 294 -12.11 -26.99 12.06
N THR A 295 -13.39 -27.06 11.68
CA THR A 295 -14.39 -26.10 12.18
C THR A 295 -14.62 -26.24 13.67
N ASN A 296 -14.67 -27.48 14.21
CA ASN A 296 -14.82 -27.70 15.65
C ASN A 296 -13.61 -27.17 16.43
N TYR A 297 -12.38 -27.38 15.93
CA TYR A 297 -11.16 -26.79 16.51
C TYR A 297 -11.22 -25.27 16.54
N ASP A 298 -11.59 -24.64 15.40
CA ASP A 298 -11.71 -23.19 15.31
C ASP A 298 -12.76 -22.63 16.28
N ILE A 299 -13.91 -23.36 16.47
CA ILE A 299 -14.96 -23.00 17.45
C ILE A 299 -14.42 -23.06 18.88
N GLU A 300 -13.69 -24.14 19.24
CA GLU A 300 -13.08 -24.28 20.55
C GLU A 300 -12.14 -23.13 20.87
N MET A 301 -11.26 -22.79 19.91
CA MET A 301 -10.35 -21.65 20.06
C MET A 301 -11.08 -20.31 20.21
N MET A 302 -12.16 -20.10 19.45
CA MET A 302 -12.97 -18.88 19.57
C MET A 302 -13.63 -18.75 20.94
N LEU A 303 -14.13 -19.87 21.53
CA LEU A 303 -14.77 -19.84 22.82
C LEU A 303 -13.78 -19.70 23.99
N GLU A 304 -12.60 -20.34 23.91
CA GLU A 304 -11.61 -20.35 24.98
C GLU A 304 -10.72 -19.08 24.94
N MET A 305 -10.31 -18.64 23.75
CA MET A 305 -9.32 -17.59 23.55
C MET A 305 -9.91 -16.30 22.96
N GLY A 306 -11.19 -16.32 22.55
CA GLY A 306 -11.81 -15.22 21.81
C GLY A 306 -11.29 -15.04 20.37
N TYR A 307 -10.38 -15.91 19.90
CA TYR A 307 -9.72 -15.79 18.59
C TYR A 307 -9.33 -17.17 18.05
N THR A 308 -9.29 -17.29 16.72
CA THR A 308 -8.67 -18.43 16.01
C THR A 308 -7.92 -17.97 14.77
N SER A 309 -6.92 -18.75 14.35
CA SER A 309 -6.22 -18.47 13.08
C SER A 309 -7.17 -18.62 11.90
N GLY A 310 -7.31 -17.55 11.10
CA GLY A 310 -8.26 -17.52 9.99
C GLY A 310 -9.69 -17.13 10.41
N ILE A 311 -9.86 -16.45 11.54
CA ILE A 311 -11.16 -15.96 12.03
C ILE A 311 -11.92 -15.14 10.99
N GLU A 312 -11.21 -14.48 10.08
CA GLU A 312 -11.78 -13.73 8.97
C GLU A 312 -12.66 -14.58 8.05
N ASN A 313 -12.44 -15.91 7.98
CA ASN A 313 -13.29 -16.80 7.20
C ASN A 313 -14.69 -16.99 7.79
N TYR A 314 -14.87 -16.60 9.05
CA TYR A 314 -16.15 -16.62 9.75
C TYR A 314 -16.78 -15.21 9.88
N SER A 315 -16.19 -14.19 9.22
CA SER A 315 -16.60 -12.78 9.33
C SER A 315 -18.08 -12.55 9.06
N ARG A 316 -18.70 -13.31 8.14
CA ARG A 316 -20.15 -13.22 7.88
C ARG A 316 -20.97 -13.47 9.14
N HIS A 317 -20.61 -14.49 9.92
CA HIS A 317 -21.30 -14.82 11.16
C HIS A 317 -20.97 -13.86 12.30
N MET A 318 -19.71 -13.39 12.35
CA MET A 318 -19.27 -12.41 13.34
C MET A 318 -19.97 -11.05 13.17
N ASP A 319 -20.14 -10.61 11.92
CA ASP A 319 -20.80 -9.34 11.60
C ASP A 319 -22.34 -9.46 11.52
N GLY A 320 -22.90 -10.66 11.63
CA GLY A 320 -24.34 -10.91 11.48
C GLY A 320 -24.89 -10.68 10.07
N ARG A 321 -24.02 -10.70 9.05
CA ARG A 321 -24.39 -10.49 7.63
C ARG A 321 -25.14 -11.69 7.05
N LYS A 322 -25.99 -11.42 6.09
CA LYS A 322 -26.65 -12.46 5.27
C LYS A 322 -25.71 -13.02 4.23
N GLU A 323 -26.06 -14.19 3.71
CA GLU A 323 -25.32 -14.80 2.60
C GLU A 323 -25.24 -13.87 1.39
N GLY A 324 -24.03 -13.69 0.85
CA GLY A 324 -23.74 -12.83 -0.30
C GLY A 324 -23.64 -11.33 0.00
N GLU A 325 -23.93 -10.88 1.21
CA GLU A 325 -23.70 -9.49 1.59
C GLU A 325 -22.19 -9.15 1.64
N PRO A 326 -21.79 -7.95 1.15
CA PRO A 326 -20.40 -7.55 1.18
C PRO A 326 -19.89 -7.38 2.61
N PRO A 327 -18.57 -7.58 2.86
CA PRO A 327 -17.98 -7.26 4.14
C PRO A 327 -17.89 -5.74 4.34
N TYR A 328 -17.80 -5.32 5.60
CA TYR A 328 -17.38 -3.96 5.91
C TYR A 328 -15.92 -3.75 5.52
N THR A 329 -15.61 -2.59 4.95
CA THR A 329 -14.30 -2.22 4.44
C THR A 329 -13.85 -0.87 4.98
N LEU A 330 -12.68 -0.39 4.57
CA LEU A 330 -12.24 0.96 4.95
C LEU A 330 -13.24 2.05 4.52
N LEU A 331 -13.94 1.83 3.39
CA LEU A 331 -14.93 2.81 2.88
C LEU A 331 -16.08 3.04 3.87
N ASP A 332 -16.43 2.02 4.67
CA ASP A 332 -17.50 2.12 5.66
C ASP A 332 -17.09 2.95 6.92
N PHE A 333 -15.80 3.25 7.10
CA PHE A 333 -15.29 4.14 8.16
C PHE A 333 -15.37 5.62 7.78
N PHE A 334 -15.49 5.92 6.48
CA PHE A 334 -15.67 7.29 6.02
C PHE A 334 -17.09 7.81 6.34
N PRO A 335 -17.28 9.15 6.48
CA PRO A 335 -18.62 9.73 6.48
C PRO A 335 -19.27 9.57 5.11
N GLU A 336 -20.60 9.76 5.03
CA GLU A 336 -21.32 9.70 3.76
C GLU A 336 -20.77 10.71 2.71
N ASP A 337 -20.42 11.91 3.18
CA ASP A 337 -19.87 12.96 2.31
C ASP A 337 -18.34 12.96 2.35
N PHE A 338 -17.73 12.16 1.50
CA PHE A 338 -16.29 12.12 1.30
C PHE A 338 -15.92 12.08 -0.18
N LEU A 339 -14.65 12.35 -0.47
CA LEU A 339 -14.11 12.38 -1.82
C LEU A 339 -13.21 11.15 -2.05
N ILE A 340 -13.36 10.50 -3.19
CA ILE A 340 -12.41 9.48 -3.66
C ILE A 340 -11.56 10.06 -4.79
N VAL A 341 -10.26 9.81 -4.73
CA VAL A 341 -9.32 10.08 -5.81
C VAL A 341 -8.70 8.76 -6.23
N ALA A 342 -9.00 8.30 -7.43
CA ALA A 342 -8.39 7.11 -8.01
C ALA A 342 -7.16 7.53 -8.81
N ASP A 343 -5.98 7.38 -8.21
CA ASP A 343 -4.73 7.71 -8.89
C ASP A 343 -4.33 6.61 -9.86
N GLU A 344 -3.75 6.99 -11.00
CA GLU A 344 -3.51 6.11 -12.16
C GLU A 344 -4.73 5.21 -12.43
N SER A 345 -5.90 5.84 -12.54
CA SER A 345 -7.24 5.19 -12.57
C SER A 345 -7.35 4.10 -13.62
N HIS A 346 -6.68 4.26 -14.77
CA HIS A 346 -6.63 3.27 -15.85
C HIS A 346 -6.01 1.91 -15.42
N VAL A 347 -5.32 1.86 -14.28
CA VAL A 347 -4.81 0.63 -13.64
C VAL A 347 -5.60 0.30 -12.39
N THR A 348 -5.87 1.30 -11.55
CA THR A 348 -6.56 1.15 -10.26
C THR A 348 -7.98 0.58 -10.44
N MET A 349 -8.76 1.09 -11.38
CA MET A 349 -10.15 0.64 -11.58
C MET A 349 -10.25 -0.80 -12.15
N PRO A 350 -9.45 -1.20 -13.16
CA PRO A 350 -9.40 -2.60 -13.57
C PRO A 350 -8.94 -3.56 -12.46
N GLN A 351 -8.04 -3.12 -11.58
CA GLN A 351 -7.59 -3.91 -10.44
C GLN A 351 -8.72 -4.12 -9.43
N ILE A 352 -9.47 -3.07 -9.06
CA ILE A 352 -10.66 -3.18 -8.21
C ILE A 352 -11.65 -4.19 -8.81
N ARG A 353 -11.92 -4.10 -10.11
CA ARG A 353 -12.80 -5.03 -10.83
C ARG A 353 -12.34 -6.48 -10.78
N GLY A 354 -11.02 -6.71 -10.92
CA GLY A 354 -10.44 -8.05 -11.03
C GLY A 354 -10.27 -8.80 -9.69
N MET A 355 -10.16 -8.10 -8.56
CA MET A 355 -9.85 -8.69 -7.26
C MET A 355 -10.88 -9.73 -6.80
N TYR A 356 -12.15 -9.46 -6.98
CA TYR A 356 -13.23 -10.37 -6.55
C TYR A 356 -13.14 -11.75 -7.20
N ASN A 357 -12.95 -11.81 -8.52
CA ASN A 357 -12.97 -13.06 -9.26
C ASN A 357 -11.80 -13.99 -8.87
N GLY A 358 -10.61 -13.43 -8.67
CA GLY A 358 -9.43 -14.18 -8.24
C GLY A 358 -9.59 -14.78 -6.84
N ASP A 359 -10.07 -13.98 -5.88
CA ASP A 359 -10.31 -14.43 -4.51
C ASP A 359 -11.40 -15.51 -4.45
N ARG A 360 -12.51 -15.31 -5.17
CA ARG A 360 -13.62 -16.27 -5.23
C ARG A 360 -13.18 -17.63 -5.79
N ALA A 361 -12.44 -17.65 -6.90
CA ALA A 361 -11.99 -18.89 -7.51
C ALA A 361 -11.13 -19.73 -6.55
N ARG A 362 -10.20 -19.08 -5.84
CA ARG A 362 -9.36 -19.72 -4.84
C ARG A 362 -10.16 -20.27 -3.67
N LYS A 363 -11.06 -19.47 -3.08
CA LYS A 363 -11.88 -19.88 -1.93
C LYS A 363 -12.91 -20.95 -2.29
N GLN A 364 -13.42 -20.95 -3.50
CA GLN A 364 -14.33 -21.98 -3.97
C GLN A 364 -13.67 -23.38 -3.90
N MET A 365 -12.39 -23.49 -4.28
CA MET A 365 -11.64 -24.74 -4.13
C MET A 365 -11.53 -25.17 -2.67
N LEU A 366 -11.28 -24.24 -1.75
CA LEU A 366 -11.23 -24.57 -0.31
C LEU A 366 -12.58 -25.06 0.23
N VAL A 367 -13.67 -24.49 -0.23
CA VAL A 367 -15.02 -24.90 0.16
C VAL A 367 -15.40 -26.25 -0.46
N ASP A 368 -15.11 -26.46 -1.75
CA ASP A 368 -15.49 -27.69 -2.46
C ASP A 368 -14.75 -28.93 -1.93
N TYR A 369 -13.52 -28.74 -1.44
CA TYR A 369 -12.67 -29.80 -0.89
C TYR A 369 -12.65 -29.85 0.65
N GLY A 370 -13.59 -29.20 1.34
CA GLY A 370 -13.82 -29.32 2.78
C GLY A 370 -12.77 -28.67 3.67
N PHE A 371 -12.02 -27.68 3.20
CA PHE A 371 -11.10 -26.90 4.01
C PHE A 371 -11.77 -25.71 4.71
N ARG A 372 -12.83 -25.15 4.11
CA ARG A 372 -13.58 -24.01 4.65
C ARG A 372 -15.08 -24.19 4.46
N LEU A 373 -15.86 -23.56 5.36
CA LEU A 373 -17.30 -23.45 5.22
C LEU A 373 -17.69 -22.54 4.04
N PRO A 374 -18.88 -22.70 3.44
CA PRO A 374 -19.39 -21.83 2.38
C PRO A 374 -19.37 -20.34 2.76
N SER A 375 -19.58 -19.99 4.03
CA SER A 375 -19.51 -18.61 4.54
C SER A 375 -18.15 -17.93 4.32
N ALA A 376 -17.06 -18.69 4.16
CA ALA A 376 -15.75 -18.13 3.81
C ALA A 376 -15.75 -17.39 2.47
N LEU A 377 -16.68 -17.70 1.55
CA LEU A 377 -16.87 -16.99 0.30
C LEU A 377 -17.32 -15.55 0.48
N ASP A 378 -17.91 -15.20 1.63
CA ASP A 378 -18.39 -13.86 1.94
C ASP A 378 -17.33 -12.99 2.67
N ASN A 379 -16.20 -13.57 3.04
CA ASN A 379 -14.97 -12.83 3.35
C ASN A 379 -14.21 -12.55 2.06
N ARG A 380 -14.54 -11.50 1.38
CA ARG A 380 -14.09 -11.21 0.02
C ARG A 380 -13.90 -9.71 -0.20
N PRO A 381 -13.13 -9.31 -1.22
CA PRO A 381 -13.14 -7.90 -1.64
C PRO A 381 -14.52 -7.50 -2.19
N LEU A 382 -14.80 -6.21 -2.18
CA LEU A 382 -15.98 -5.65 -2.83
C LEU A 382 -15.96 -5.98 -4.33
N ARG A 383 -17.15 -6.20 -4.90
CA ARG A 383 -17.34 -6.15 -6.35
C ARG A 383 -17.29 -4.69 -6.81
N LEU A 384 -17.04 -4.47 -8.09
CA LEU A 384 -17.02 -3.11 -8.64
C LEU A 384 -18.32 -2.36 -8.36
N GLU A 385 -19.48 -3.02 -8.55
CA GLU A 385 -20.81 -2.42 -8.33
C GLU A 385 -21.08 -2.12 -6.85
N GLU A 386 -20.45 -2.87 -5.95
CA GLU A 386 -20.52 -2.60 -4.50
C GLU A 386 -19.62 -1.42 -4.12
N PHE A 387 -18.41 -1.34 -4.69
CA PHE A 387 -17.53 -0.18 -4.56
C PHE A 387 -18.24 1.09 -5.08
N GLU A 388 -18.86 1.05 -6.25
CA GLU A 388 -19.59 2.19 -6.84
C GLU A 388 -20.74 2.70 -5.97
N LYS A 389 -21.32 1.86 -5.11
CA LYS A 389 -22.37 2.27 -4.16
C LYS A 389 -21.80 3.11 -3.02
N HIS A 390 -20.55 2.90 -2.62
CA HIS A 390 -19.86 3.72 -1.61
C HIS A 390 -19.38 5.06 -2.17
N VAL A 391 -19.28 5.19 -3.49
CA VAL A 391 -18.80 6.41 -4.15
C VAL A 391 -19.86 7.51 -4.05
N ASN A 392 -19.59 8.51 -3.21
CA ASN A 392 -20.32 9.79 -3.25
C ASN A 392 -19.81 10.64 -4.42
N GLN A 393 -18.52 10.99 -4.42
CA GLN A 393 -17.85 11.72 -5.50
C GLN A 393 -16.47 11.13 -5.76
N ILE A 394 -16.09 11.01 -7.05
CA ILE A 394 -14.81 10.45 -7.45
C ILE A 394 -14.11 11.30 -8.50
N ILE A 395 -12.79 11.47 -8.33
CA ILE A 395 -11.90 12.05 -9.33
C ILE A 395 -11.00 10.93 -9.86
N TYR A 396 -11.08 10.67 -11.16
CA TYR A 396 -10.18 9.77 -11.85
C TYR A 396 -8.96 10.55 -12.32
N VAL A 397 -7.77 10.22 -11.82
CA VAL A 397 -6.51 10.87 -12.17
C VAL A 397 -5.71 9.95 -13.06
N SER A 398 -5.41 10.39 -14.28
CA SER A 398 -4.63 9.58 -15.23
C SER A 398 -4.03 10.43 -16.34
N ALA A 399 -2.86 10.01 -16.86
CA ALA A 399 -2.34 10.54 -18.14
C ALA A 399 -3.03 9.88 -19.36
N THR A 400 -3.65 8.72 -19.17
CA THR A 400 -4.28 7.89 -20.21
C THR A 400 -5.57 7.22 -19.68
N PRO A 401 -6.64 8.00 -19.41
CA PRO A 401 -7.90 7.44 -18.91
C PRO A 401 -8.43 6.31 -19.79
N GLY A 402 -9.13 5.36 -19.19
CA GLY A 402 -9.67 4.21 -19.87
C GLY A 402 -11.12 4.38 -20.36
N PRO A 403 -11.67 3.39 -21.10
CA PRO A 403 -13.07 3.39 -21.46
C PRO A 403 -14.01 3.49 -20.26
N TYR A 404 -13.66 2.81 -19.17
CA TYR A 404 -14.46 2.81 -17.93
C TYR A 404 -14.65 4.23 -17.39
N GLU A 405 -13.59 5.03 -17.29
CA GLU A 405 -13.68 6.41 -16.79
C GLU A 405 -14.53 7.28 -17.69
N HIS A 406 -14.39 7.11 -19.02
CA HIS A 406 -15.20 7.83 -20.00
C HIS A 406 -16.67 7.38 -20.03
N GLU A 407 -16.97 6.13 -19.64
CA GLU A 407 -18.35 5.66 -19.43
C GLU A 407 -19.00 6.28 -18.18
N GLN A 408 -18.18 6.62 -17.17
CA GLN A 408 -18.67 7.21 -15.91
C GLN A 408 -18.94 8.72 -16.02
N THR A 409 -18.22 9.43 -16.88
CA THR A 409 -18.36 10.89 -17.00
C THR A 409 -17.82 11.45 -18.31
N ASP A 410 -18.49 12.49 -18.83
CA ASP A 410 -18.00 13.30 -19.95
C ASP A 410 -17.14 14.50 -19.47
N THR A 411 -17.03 14.71 -18.15
CA THR A 411 -16.24 15.82 -17.60
C THR A 411 -14.77 15.46 -17.57
N VAL A 412 -14.03 15.93 -18.57
CA VAL A 412 -12.58 15.75 -18.70
C VAL A 412 -11.88 17.08 -18.54
N ILE A 413 -11.08 17.20 -17.47
CA ILE A 413 -10.28 18.38 -17.17
C ILE A 413 -8.83 18.07 -17.57
N GLN A 414 -8.26 18.89 -18.45
CA GLN A 414 -6.92 18.66 -18.96
C GLN A 414 -5.87 19.47 -18.19
N GLN A 415 -4.77 18.82 -17.86
CA GLN A 415 -3.60 19.41 -17.24
C GLN A 415 -2.36 18.95 -18.00
N ILE A 416 -1.99 19.71 -19.03
CA ILE A 416 -0.96 19.35 -20.02
C ILE A 416 0.32 20.14 -19.81
N ILE A 417 0.22 21.40 -19.37
CA ILE A 417 1.35 22.30 -19.18
C ILE A 417 2.12 21.92 -17.90
N ARG A 418 3.43 21.74 -18.03
CA ARG A 418 4.30 21.55 -16.86
C ARG A 418 4.74 22.90 -16.30
N PRO A 419 4.69 23.13 -15.00
CA PRO A 419 5.19 24.37 -14.38
C PRO A 419 6.66 24.69 -14.72
N THR A 420 7.44 23.67 -15.05
CA THR A 420 8.86 23.78 -15.44
C THR A 420 9.08 24.19 -16.90
N GLY A 421 8.02 24.26 -17.69
CA GLY A 421 8.11 24.49 -19.13
C GLY A 421 8.58 23.27 -19.95
N LEU A 422 8.85 22.14 -19.33
CA LEU A 422 9.30 20.93 -20.03
C LEU A 422 8.26 20.46 -21.04
N LEU A 423 8.73 20.11 -22.23
CA LEU A 423 7.91 19.63 -23.33
C LEU A 423 7.80 18.10 -23.31
N ASP A 424 6.78 17.56 -23.90
CA ASP A 424 6.74 16.13 -24.23
C ASP A 424 7.88 15.81 -25.23
N PRO A 425 8.49 14.60 -25.16
CA PRO A 425 9.70 14.31 -25.91
C PRO A 425 9.46 14.25 -27.42
N VAL A 426 10.53 14.44 -28.18
CA VAL A 426 10.53 14.15 -29.61
C VAL A 426 10.56 12.65 -29.83
N ILE A 427 9.72 12.15 -30.73
CA ILE A 427 9.67 10.73 -31.07
C ILE A 427 10.24 10.52 -32.46
N GLU A 428 11.20 9.61 -32.59
CA GLU A 428 11.76 9.13 -33.86
C GLU A 428 11.39 7.66 -34.07
N VAL A 429 11.00 7.31 -35.28
CA VAL A 429 10.82 5.91 -35.68
C VAL A 429 12.00 5.51 -36.55
N ARG A 430 12.67 4.42 -36.17
CA ARG A 430 13.85 3.89 -36.89
C ARG A 430 13.65 2.41 -37.24
N PRO A 431 14.30 1.88 -38.30
CA PRO A 431 14.12 0.49 -38.69
C PRO A 431 14.65 -0.50 -37.64
N ILE A 432 14.05 -1.69 -37.59
CA ILE A 432 14.48 -2.77 -36.69
C ILE A 432 15.87 -3.31 -37.09
N MET A 433 16.16 -3.35 -38.39
CA MET A 433 17.45 -3.84 -38.87
C MET A 433 18.57 -2.86 -38.42
N GLY A 434 19.53 -3.38 -37.65
CA GLY A 434 20.61 -2.60 -37.05
C GLY A 434 20.24 -1.85 -35.78
N GLN A 435 19.06 -2.11 -35.21
CA GLN A 435 18.55 -1.38 -34.01
C GLN A 435 19.53 -1.41 -32.83
N ILE A 436 20.26 -2.52 -32.63
CA ILE A 436 21.16 -2.64 -31.47
C ILE A 436 22.41 -1.78 -31.66
N ASP A 437 23.01 -1.78 -32.85
CA ASP A 437 24.20 -0.95 -33.14
C ASP A 437 23.84 0.55 -33.09
N ASP A 438 22.68 0.94 -33.65
CA ASP A 438 22.16 2.29 -33.58
C ASP A 438 21.91 2.72 -32.13
N LEU A 439 21.30 1.84 -31.32
CA LEU A 439 21.04 2.09 -29.90
C LEU A 439 22.34 2.24 -29.09
N VAL A 440 23.37 1.44 -29.37
CA VAL A 440 24.69 1.59 -28.71
C VAL A 440 25.29 2.97 -29.00
N GLY A 441 25.16 3.47 -30.25
CA GLY A 441 25.58 4.82 -30.59
C GLY A 441 24.86 5.89 -29.77
N GLU A 442 23.53 5.80 -29.67
CA GLU A 442 22.72 6.75 -28.89
C GLU A 442 23.01 6.66 -27.38
N ILE A 443 23.26 5.43 -26.84
CA ILE A 443 23.66 5.25 -25.45
C ILE A 443 24.97 5.96 -25.16
N ASN A 444 26.00 5.77 -25.99
CA ASN A 444 27.30 6.38 -25.79
C ASN A 444 27.21 7.92 -25.79
N GLU A 445 26.43 8.52 -26.71
CA GLU A 445 26.18 9.96 -26.72
C GLU A 445 25.56 10.47 -25.41
N ARG A 446 24.64 9.70 -24.81
CA ARG A 446 24.01 10.08 -23.54
C ARG A 446 24.93 9.90 -22.34
N VAL A 447 25.71 8.83 -22.33
CA VAL A 447 26.71 8.56 -21.28
C VAL A 447 27.78 9.66 -21.25
N GLU A 448 28.24 10.13 -22.40
CA GLU A 448 29.18 11.27 -22.48
C GLU A 448 28.63 12.57 -21.86
N LYS A 449 27.30 12.73 -21.84
CA LYS A 449 26.60 13.88 -21.24
C LYS A 449 26.17 13.61 -19.78
N ASP A 450 26.58 12.52 -19.18
CA ASP A 450 26.14 12.07 -17.84
C ASP A 450 24.62 11.91 -17.72
N GLN A 451 23.96 11.44 -18.79
CA GLN A 451 22.54 11.19 -18.87
C GLN A 451 22.25 9.68 -18.81
N ARG A 452 21.01 9.31 -18.48
CA ARG A 452 20.58 7.93 -18.33
C ARG A 452 19.64 7.51 -19.45
N VAL A 453 19.60 6.20 -19.71
CA VAL A 453 18.82 5.59 -20.78
C VAL A 453 17.92 4.50 -20.27
N PHE A 454 16.65 4.51 -20.69
CA PHE A 454 15.72 3.41 -20.53
C PHE A 454 15.56 2.62 -21.83
N VAL A 455 15.63 1.30 -21.76
CA VAL A 455 15.40 0.41 -22.89
C VAL A 455 14.29 -0.58 -22.57
N THR A 456 13.24 -0.59 -23.39
CA THR A 456 12.14 -1.52 -23.23
C THR A 456 12.16 -2.64 -24.25
N THR A 457 12.04 -3.88 -23.77
CA THR A 457 11.99 -5.09 -24.59
C THR A 457 10.63 -5.77 -24.49
N LEU A 458 10.37 -6.80 -25.29
CA LEU A 458 9.12 -7.57 -25.25
C LEU A 458 9.18 -8.80 -24.36
N THR A 459 10.35 -9.39 -24.19
CA THR A 459 10.51 -10.64 -23.45
C THR A 459 11.65 -10.57 -22.43
N LYS A 460 11.54 -11.40 -21.38
CA LYS A 460 12.57 -11.55 -20.34
C LYS A 460 13.92 -11.96 -20.96
N LYS A 461 13.88 -12.95 -21.82
CA LYS A 461 15.08 -13.44 -22.50
C LYS A 461 15.78 -12.35 -23.33
N MET A 462 15.02 -11.57 -24.10
CA MET A 462 15.58 -10.46 -24.88
C MET A 462 16.23 -9.40 -23.98
N ALA A 463 15.63 -9.10 -22.84
CA ALA A 463 16.21 -8.16 -21.88
C ALA A 463 17.51 -8.69 -21.26
N GLU A 464 17.56 -9.97 -20.92
CA GLU A 464 18.76 -10.64 -20.39
C GLU A 464 19.88 -10.67 -21.42
N ASP A 465 19.60 -11.17 -22.63
CA ASP A 465 20.56 -11.25 -23.74
C ASP A 465 21.13 -9.84 -24.09
N LEU A 466 20.27 -8.81 -24.11
CA LEU A 466 20.68 -7.44 -24.40
C LEU A 466 21.53 -6.86 -23.27
N THR A 467 21.20 -7.13 -22.03
CA THR A 467 21.96 -6.69 -20.87
C THR A 467 23.37 -7.27 -20.88
N ASP A 468 23.51 -8.56 -21.18
CA ASP A 468 24.80 -9.22 -21.25
C ASP A 468 25.62 -8.69 -22.43
N TYR A 469 25.01 -8.47 -23.58
CA TYR A 469 25.68 -7.84 -24.73
C TYR A 469 26.20 -6.43 -24.40
N PHE A 470 25.41 -5.60 -23.73
CA PHE A 470 25.85 -4.25 -23.33
C PHE A 470 27.00 -4.30 -22.32
N LYS A 471 27.01 -5.25 -21.38
CA LYS A 471 28.14 -5.47 -20.47
C LYS A 471 29.42 -5.84 -21.21
N GLU A 472 29.33 -6.71 -22.22
CA GLU A 472 30.47 -7.10 -23.05
C GLU A 472 31.08 -5.89 -23.82
N LEU A 473 30.25 -4.91 -24.18
CA LEU A 473 30.67 -3.65 -24.76
C LEU A 473 31.20 -2.62 -23.74
N GLY A 474 31.22 -2.96 -22.44
CA GLY A 474 31.67 -2.08 -21.38
C GLY A 474 30.66 -1.03 -20.94
N ILE A 475 29.40 -1.12 -21.36
CA ILE A 475 28.32 -0.23 -20.93
C ILE A 475 27.85 -0.66 -19.53
N LYS A 476 27.73 0.30 -18.60
CA LYS A 476 27.20 0.05 -17.27
C LYS A 476 25.67 -0.08 -17.34
N VAL A 477 25.19 -1.32 -17.28
CA VAL A 477 23.79 -1.67 -17.47
C VAL A 477 23.26 -2.58 -16.36
N LYS A 478 22.02 -2.36 -15.94
CA LYS A 478 21.25 -3.29 -15.10
C LYS A 478 19.96 -3.70 -15.80
N TYR A 479 19.47 -4.89 -15.45
CA TYR A 479 18.20 -5.43 -15.90
C TYR A 479 17.20 -5.40 -14.76
N LEU A 480 15.99 -4.94 -15.03
CA LEU A 480 14.89 -4.88 -14.07
C LEU A 480 13.79 -5.87 -14.50
N HIS A 481 13.53 -6.91 -13.71
CA HIS A 481 12.51 -7.93 -13.97
C HIS A 481 11.41 -7.99 -12.91
N SER A 482 10.35 -8.76 -13.18
CA SER A 482 9.16 -8.85 -12.33
C SER A 482 9.42 -9.46 -10.95
N ASP A 483 10.46 -10.30 -10.84
CA ASP A 483 10.73 -11.09 -9.64
C ASP A 483 11.62 -10.34 -8.64
N ILE A 484 12.08 -9.12 -8.99
CA ILE A 484 12.86 -8.25 -8.09
C ILE A 484 11.93 -7.69 -7.01
N LYS A 485 12.33 -7.86 -5.76
CA LYS A 485 11.60 -7.34 -4.58
C LYS A 485 11.51 -5.80 -4.61
N THR A 486 10.51 -5.27 -3.95
CA THR A 486 10.22 -3.82 -3.97
C THR A 486 11.40 -2.98 -3.47
N LEU A 487 12.08 -3.41 -2.43
CA LEU A 487 13.27 -2.73 -1.87
C LEU A 487 14.42 -2.69 -2.87
N GLU A 488 14.81 -3.85 -3.41
CA GLU A 488 15.87 -3.97 -4.41
C GLU A 488 15.57 -3.11 -5.66
N ARG A 489 14.29 -3.05 -6.06
CA ARG A 489 13.86 -2.16 -7.15
C ARG A 489 14.12 -0.69 -6.84
N THR A 490 13.85 -0.25 -5.61
CA THR A 490 14.10 1.11 -5.17
C THR A 490 15.60 1.44 -5.18
N GLU A 491 16.44 0.50 -4.76
CA GLU A 491 17.90 0.61 -4.80
C GLU A 491 18.42 0.71 -6.24
N ILE A 492 17.92 -0.14 -7.15
CA ILE A 492 18.30 -0.07 -8.58
C ILE A 492 17.98 1.31 -9.18
N ILE A 493 16.84 1.89 -8.85
CA ILE A 493 16.45 3.22 -9.34
C ILE A 493 17.33 4.31 -8.73
N ARG A 494 17.63 4.22 -7.44
CA ARG A 494 18.55 5.12 -6.75
C ARG A 494 19.94 5.07 -7.38
N ASP A 495 20.49 3.88 -7.60
CA ASP A 495 21.80 3.66 -8.20
C ASP A 495 21.87 4.22 -9.61
N LEU A 496 20.81 4.08 -10.42
CA LEU A 496 20.70 4.70 -11.74
C LEU A 496 20.78 6.23 -11.63
N ARG A 497 20.07 6.83 -10.69
CA ARG A 497 20.09 8.28 -10.46
C ARG A 497 21.46 8.78 -9.98
N LEU A 498 22.14 7.99 -9.15
CA LEU A 498 23.50 8.27 -8.67
C LEU A 498 24.57 8.09 -9.75
N GLY A 499 24.26 7.42 -10.88
CA GLY A 499 25.20 7.16 -11.96
C GLY A 499 26.11 5.94 -11.71
N GLU A 500 25.74 5.06 -10.79
CA GLU A 500 26.44 3.79 -10.62
C GLU A 500 26.36 2.93 -11.90
N PHE A 501 25.30 3.12 -12.66
CA PHE A 501 25.12 2.59 -14.01
C PHE A 501 24.30 3.55 -14.88
N ASP A 502 24.34 3.39 -16.21
CA ASP A 502 23.85 4.37 -17.16
C ASP A 502 22.60 3.91 -17.91
N VAL A 503 22.40 2.60 -18.04
CA VAL A 503 21.32 2.00 -18.82
C VAL A 503 20.51 1.05 -17.99
N LEU A 504 19.18 1.24 -17.98
CA LEU A 504 18.24 0.30 -17.36
C LEU A 504 17.41 -0.38 -18.46
N VAL A 505 17.53 -1.71 -18.55
CA VAL A 505 16.76 -2.54 -19.45
C VAL A 505 15.58 -3.16 -18.70
N GLY A 506 14.39 -3.17 -19.28
CA GLY A 506 13.22 -3.80 -18.67
C GLY A 506 12.12 -4.11 -19.67
N ILE A 507 11.16 -4.95 -19.28
CA ILE A 507 10.01 -5.31 -20.13
C ILE A 507 8.87 -4.33 -19.91
N ASN A 508 8.30 -4.33 -18.72
CA ASN A 508 7.06 -3.64 -18.38
C ASN A 508 7.17 -2.80 -17.09
N LEU A 509 8.37 -2.74 -16.53
CA LEU A 509 8.61 -2.19 -15.20
C LEU A 509 8.70 -0.67 -15.18
N LEU A 510 8.63 -0.09 -16.37
CA LEU A 510 8.73 1.37 -16.56
C LEU A 510 7.35 2.06 -16.58
N ARG A 511 6.27 1.33 -16.25
CA ARG A 511 4.91 1.88 -16.36
C ARG A 511 4.62 2.94 -15.32
N GLU A 512 4.97 2.71 -14.04
CA GLU A 512 4.41 3.51 -12.95
C GLU A 512 5.44 3.73 -11.83
N GLY A 513 5.39 4.90 -11.19
CA GLY A 513 6.18 5.20 -10.00
C GLY A 513 7.66 5.53 -10.24
N LEU A 514 8.15 5.56 -11.49
CA LEU A 514 9.51 5.94 -11.80
C LEU A 514 9.61 7.42 -12.15
N ASP A 515 10.26 8.17 -11.30
CA ASP A 515 10.55 9.58 -11.49
C ASP A 515 12.07 9.80 -11.54
N VAL A 516 12.64 9.68 -12.76
CA VAL A 516 14.08 9.79 -13.00
C VAL A 516 14.35 10.93 -13.99
N PRO A 517 14.57 12.15 -13.49
CA PRO A 517 14.83 13.32 -14.35
C PRO A 517 16.09 13.21 -15.20
N GLU A 518 17.03 12.37 -14.77
CA GLU A 518 18.31 12.13 -15.45
C GLU A 518 18.15 11.35 -16.76
N VAL A 519 16.99 10.70 -16.99
CA VAL A 519 16.71 9.95 -18.23
C VAL A 519 16.37 10.89 -19.37
N SER A 520 17.25 10.95 -20.37
CA SER A 520 17.07 11.74 -21.59
C SER A 520 16.67 10.91 -22.80
N LEU A 521 16.89 9.59 -22.78
CA LEU A 521 16.53 8.69 -23.87
C LEU A 521 15.68 7.52 -23.37
N VAL A 522 14.57 7.28 -24.07
CA VAL A 522 13.79 6.05 -23.95
C VAL A 522 13.79 5.33 -25.29
N ALA A 523 14.33 4.13 -25.33
CA ALA A 523 14.36 3.29 -26.52
C ALA A 523 13.30 2.17 -26.39
N ILE A 524 12.46 2.06 -27.39
CA ILE A 524 11.39 1.05 -27.46
C ILE A 524 11.73 0.09 -28.60
N LEU A 525 12.22 -1.09 -28.27
CA LEU A 525 12.55 -2.12 -29.23
C LEU A 525 11.29 -2.85 -29.71
N ASP A 526 11.27 -3.26 -30.96
CA ASP A 526 10.14 -3.96 -31.59
C ASP A 526 8.80 -3.25 -31.31
N ALA A 527 8.75 -1.94 -31.54
CA ALA A 527 7.58 -1.13 -31.24
C ALA A 527 6.35 -1.46 -32.08
N ASP A 528 6.55 -2.09 -33.25
CA ASP A 528 5.49 -2.54 -34.18
C ASP A 528 4.88 -3.91 -33.85
N LYS A 529 5.33 -4.57 -32.79
CA LYS A 529 4.75 -5.83 -32.31
C LYS A 529 3.53 -5.53 -31.45
N GLU A 530 2.36 -5.42 -32.09
CA GLU A 530 1.14 -5.15 -31.37
C GLU A 530 0.86 -6.12 -30.24
N GLY A 531 0.36 -5.62 -29.11
CA GLY A 531 0.04 -6.35 -27.91
C GLY A 531 -0.08 -5.43 -26.72
N PHE A 532 -0.32 -6.01 -25.54
CA PHE A 532 -0.53 -5.25 -24.31
C PHE A 532 0.63 -4.30 -23.98
N LEU A 533 1.89 -4.71 -24.24
CA LEU A 533 3.09 -3.92 -23.99
C LEU A 533 3.34 -2.79 -25.00
N ARG A 534 2.65 -2.81 -26.13
CA ARG A 534 2.77 -1.86 -27.23
C ARG A 534 1.41 -1.25 -27.60
N SER A 535 0.45 -1.30 -26.67
CA SER A 535 -0.81 -0.57 -26.78
C SER A 535 -0.55 0.95 -26.71
N GLU A 536 -1.44 1.74 -27.28
CA GLU A 536 -1.40 3.21 -27.22
C GLU A 536 -1.06 3.72 -25.81
N ARG A 537 -1.78 3.24 -24.78
CA ARG A 537 -1.58 3.63 -23.38
C ARG A 537 -0.19 3.31 -22.87
N SER A 538 0.26 2.06 -23.13
CA SER A 538 1.60 1.62 -22.73
C SER A 538 2.68 2.47 -23.37
N LEU A 539 2.52 2.81 -24.64
CA LEU A 539 3.43 3.68 -25.38
C LEU A 539 3.43 5.10 -24.81
N VAL A 540 2.27 5.73 -24.62
CA VAL A 540 2.18 7.10 -24.05
C VAL A 540 2.83 7.18 -22.67
N GLN A 541 2.65 6.18 -21.83
CA GLN A 541 3.28 6.14 -20.52
C GLN A 541 4.79 5.96 -20.58
N THR A 542 5.27 5.08 -21.45
CA THR A 542 6.69 4.85 -21.68
C THR A 542 7.37 6.11 -22.24
N ILE A 543 6.74 6.76 -23.21
CA ILE A 543 7.17 8.05 -23.78
C ILE A 543 7.28 9.12 -22.70
N GLY A 544 6.31 9.18 -21.80
CA GLY A 544 6.26 10.15 -20.71
C GLY A 544 7.44 10.07 -19.74
N ARG A 545 8.21 8.97 -19.73
CA ARG A 545 9.42 8.84 -18.89
C ARG A 545 10.55 9.76 -19.36
N ALA A 546 10.64 10.08 -20.64
CA ALA A 546 11.61 11.04 -21.17
C ALA A 546 11.15 12.50 -21.03
N ALA A 547 9.93 12.77 -20.60
CA ALA A 547 9.34 14.10 -20.54
C ALA A 547 9.82 14.95 -19.34
N ARG A 548 10.75 14.47 -18.54
CA ARG A 548 11.31 15.15 -17.36
C ARG A 548 12.69 15.74 -17.59
N ASN A 549 13.24 15.48 -18.76
CA ASN A 549 14.51 15.99 -19.19
C ASN A 549 14.30 16.97 -20.37
N GLU A 550 15.03 18.08 -20.38
CA GLU A 550 14.94 19.08 -21.47
C GLU A 550 15.41 18.53 -22.83
N GLU A 551 16.35 17.57 -22.82
CA GLU A 551 16.83 16.85 -24.01
C GLU A 551 16.04 15.53 -24.24
N GLY A 552 14.85 15.38 -23.63
CA GLY A 552 14.04 14.16 -23.70
C GLY A 552 13.73 13.71 -25.13
N LYS A 553 14.14 12.49 -25.47
CA LYS A 553 13.95 11.85 -26.77
C LYS A 553 13.44 10.42 -26.62
N VAL A 554 12.60 10.00 -27.55
CA VAL A 554 12.14 8.62 -27.65
C VAL A 554 12.46 8.06 -29.02
N ILE A 555 13.03 6.87 -29.07
CA ILE A 555 13.27 6.12 -30.31
C ILE A 555 12.41 4.87 -30.28
N MET A 556 11.56 4.75 -31.30
CA MET A 556 10.77 3.55 -31.55
C MET A 556 11.41 2.78 -32.72
N TYR A 557 11.93 1.59 -32.45
CA TYR A 557 12.42 0.71 -33.49
C TYR A 557 11.26 -0.11 -34.06
N ALA A 558 10.92 0.17 -35.31
CA ALA A 558 9.79 -0.42 -35.99
C ALA A 558 9.98 -0.40 -37.52
N ASP A 559 9.56 -1.46 -38.21
CA ASP A 559 9.57 -1.50 -39.67
C ASP A 559 8.26 -0.92 -40.28
N LYS A 560 7.21 -0.84 -39.45
CA LYS A 560 5.94 -0.20 -39.82
C LYS A 560 5.34 0.53 -38.63
N VAL A 561 4.65 1.63 -38.90
CA VAL A 561 3.90 2.36 -37.87
C VAL A 561 2.53 1.70 -37.71
N THR A 562 2.26 1.15 -36.50
CA THR A 562 0.98 0.55 -36.14
C THR A 562 -0.03 1.63 -35.73
N ASP A 563 -1.31 1.25 -35.58
CA ASP A 563 -2.34 2.18 -35.11
C ASP A 563 -2.06 2.66 -33.68
N SER A 564 -1.62 1.78 -32.80
CA SER A 564 -1.22 2.12 -31.42
C SER A 564 -0.04 3.13 -31.39
N MET A 565 0.96 2.92 -32.25
CA MET A 565 2.08 3.86 -32.37
C MET A 565 1.60 5.22 -32.88
N ARG A 566 0.78 5.23 -33.94
CA ARG A 566 0.25 6.47 -34.52
C ARG A 566 -0.52 7.28 -33.48
N LEU A 567 -1.47 6.67 -32.76
CA LEU A 567 -2.25 7.34 -31.73
C LEU A 567 -1.36 7.91 -30.62
N ALA A 568 -0.37 7.15 -30.16
CA ALA A 568 0.58 7.61 -29.13
C ALA A 568 1.45 8.78 -29.61
N MET A 569 1.92 8.72 -30.86
CA MET A 569 2.71 9.80 -31.49
C MET A 569 1.87 11.06 -31.71
N ASP A 570 0.64 10.94 -32.19
CA ASP A 570 -0.28 12.04 -32.42
C ASP A 570 -0.62 12.76 -31.11
N GLU A 571 -0.94 12.01 -30.05
CA GLU A 571 -1.23 12.59 -28.73
C GLU A 571 -0.01 13.28 -28.13
N THR A 572 1.18 12.68 -28.23
CA THR A 572 2.43 13.30 -27.74
C THR A 572 2.74 14.58 -28.52
N SER A 573 2.57 14.58 -29.85
CA SER A 573 2.77 15.75 -30.70
C SER A 573 1.76 16.86 -30.37
N ARG A 574 0.48 16.51 -30.18
CA ARG A 574 -0.56 17.45 -29.75
C ARG A 574 -0.20 18.14 -28.44
N ARG A 575 0.20 17.36 -27.44
CA ARG A 575 0.62 17.90 -26.12
C ARG A 575 1.82 18.81 -26.27
N ARG A 576 2.84 18.37 -26.99
CA ARG A 576 4.06 19.15 -27.23
C ARG A 576 3.75 20.49 -27.89
N THR A 577 2.88 20.53 -28.89
CA THR A 577 2.46 21.77 -29.57
C THR A 577 1.79 22.74 -28.60
N ILE A 578 0.91 22.28 -27.75
CA ILE A 578 0.23 23.09 -26.71
C ILE A 578 1.28 23.68 -25.74
N GLN A 579 2.17 22.81 -25.25
CA GLN A 579 3.22 23.19 -24.31
C GLN A 579 4.19 24.24 -24.92
N GLN A 580 4.61 24.03 -26.15
CA GLN A 580 5.49 24.94 -26.83
C GLN A 580 4.84 26.31 -27.02
N LYS A 581 3.59 26.34 -27.49
CA LYS A 581 2.85 27.60 -27.67
C LYS A 581 2.72 28.36 -26.33
N TYR A 582 2.38 27.64 -25.25
CA TYR A 582 2.29 28.25 -23.91
C TYR A 582 3.63 28.85 -23.47
N ASN A 583 4.74 28.11 -23.65
CA ASN A 583 6.06 28.60 -23.29
C ASN A 583 6.46 29.86 -24.10
N GLU A 584 6.16 29.90 -25.41
CA GLU A 584 6.41 31.04 -26.26
C GLU A 584 5.61 32.28 -25.82
N GLU A 585 4.30 32.09 -25.51
CA GLU A 585 3.42 33.17 -25.05
C GLU A 585 3.83 33.74 -23.68
N HIS A 586 4.42 32.92 -22.80
CA HIS A 586 4.80 33.32 -21.43
C HIS A 586 6.31 33.53 -21.24
N GLY A 587 7.12 33.36 -22.30
CA GLY A 587 8.58 33.52 -22.24
C GLY A 587 9.26 32.49 -21.31
N ILE A 588 8.72 31.28 -21.22
CA ILE A 588 9.24 30.21 -20.34
C ILE A 588 10.32 29.43 -21.11
N VAL A 589 11.46 29.25 -20.47
CA VAL A 589 12.54 28.38 -20.97
C VAL A 589 12.45 27.04 -20.20
N PRO A 590 12.32 25.91 -20.90
CA PRO A 590 12.31 24.59 -20.27
C PRO A 590 13.55 24.35 -19.42
N LYS A 591 13.35 23.75 -18.21
CA LYS A 591 14.47 23.38 -17.34
C LYS A 591 14.21 22.02 -16.71
N THR A 592 15.21 21.15 -16.78
CA THR A 592 15.19 19.86 -16.07
C THR A 592 15.10 20.07 -14.56
N ILE A 593 14.24 19.32 -13.90
CA ILE A 593 14.07 19.39 -12.44
C ILE A 593 15.23 18.63 -11.79
N ILE A 594 15.96 19.29 -10.90
CA ILE A 594 16.89 18.61 -10.00
C ILE A 594 16.12 18.23 -8.74
N LYS A 595 15.83 16.95 -8.56
CA LYS A 595 15.24 16.41 -7.32
C LYS A 595 16.33 15.81 -6.46
N GLU A 596 16.31 16.13 -5.17
CA GLU A 596 17.12 15.40 -4.19
C GLU A 596 16.80 13.91 -4.24
N ILE A 597 17.84 13.09 -4.18
CA ILE A 597 17.69 11.64 -4.10
C ILE A 597 17.35 11.33 -2.63
N ARG A 598 16.07 11.17 -2.35
CA ARG A 598 15.60 10.84 -1.00
C ARG A 598 15.76 9.35 -0.76
N ASP A 599 16.29 8.99 0.39
CA ASP A 599 16.24 7.62 0.89
C ASP A 599 14.79 7.29 1.31
N LEU A 600 14.01 6.76 0.35
CA LEU A 600 12.70 6.15 0.65
C LEU A 600 12.83 4.88 1.53
N ILE A 601 14.06 4.51 1.82
CA ILE A 601 14.45 3.32 2.57
C ILE A 601 14.29 3.52 4.09
N SER A 602 14.14 4.76 4.60
CA SER A 602 14.09 5.00 6.04
C SER A 602 12.86 4.38 6.72
N ILE A 603 11.72 4.34 6.07
CA ILE A 603 10.49 3.74 6.66
C ILE A 603 10.55 2.20 6.70
N THR A 604 11.38 1.58 5.85
CA THR A 604 11.49 0.11 5.76
C THR A 604 12.79 -0.43 6.34
N LYS A 605 13.85 0.39 6.42
CA LYS A 605 15.15 0.00 7.02
C LYS A 605 15.22 0.25 8.52
N GLU A 606 14.45 1.16 9.08
CA GLU A 606 14.44 1.37 10.54
C GLU A 606 14.06 0.10 11.31
N SER A 607 13.26 -0.80 10.71
CA SER A 607 12.92 -2.09 11.33
C SER A 607 13.98 -3.19 11.17
N GLU A 608 14.89 -3.11 10.18
CA GLU A 608 15.96 -4.11 9.99
C GLU A 608 17.30 -3.66 10.59
N ASP A 609 17.63 -2.36 10.53
CA ASP A 609 18.88 -1.81 11.09
C ASP A 609 18.82 -1.66 12.61
N ASP A 610 17.67 -1.32 13.21
CA ASP A 610 17.49 -1.29 14.67
C ASP A 610 17.67 -2.67 15.30
N THR A 611 17.27 -3.74 14.59
CA THR A 611 17.49 -5.11 15.08
C THR A 611 18.96 -5.51 14.96
N LYS A 612 19.67 -5.04 13.95
CA LYS A 612 21.11 -5.32 13.76
C LYS A 612 21.97 -4.51 14.72
N GLU A 613 21.69 -3.20 14.88
CA GLU A 613 22.39 -2.36 15.85
C GLU A 613 22.11 -2.79 17.29
N ALA A 614 20.86 -3.14 17.65
CA ALA A 614 20.52 -3.64 18.99
C ALA A 614 21.20 -4.98 19.31
N VAL A 615 21.33 -5.88 18.32
CA VAL A 615 22.06 -7.15 18.49
C VAL A 615 23.57 -6.89 18.61
N GLN A 616 24.11 -5.93 17.85
CA GLN A 616 25.54 -5.62 17.87
C GLN A 616 25.97 -4.90 19.15
N VAL A 617 25.20 -3.92 19.63
CA VAL A 617 25.43 -3.24 20.91
C VAL A 617 25.29 -4.21 22.09
N SER A 618 24.25 -5.08 22.07
CA SER A 618 24.06 -6.11 23.10
C SER A 618 25.18 -7.16 23.08
N TYR A 619 25.73 -7.50 21.91
CA TYR A 619 26.83 -8.47 21.78
C TYR A 619 28.15 -7.92 22.33
N GLU A 620 28.46 -6.65 22.14
CA GLU A 620 29.68 -6.02 22.68
C GLU A 620 29.69 -6.00 24.23
N GLU A 621 28.52 -5.86 24.86
CA GLU A 621 28.33 -5.85 26.31
C GLU A 621 28.32 -7.27 26.96
N MET A 622 28.20 -8.33 26.17
CA MET A 622 28.13 -9.70 26.65
C MET A 622 29.49 -10.24 27.14
N THR A 623 29.42 -11.09 28.13
CA THR A 623 30.59 -11.87 28.59
C THR A 623 30.99 -12.91 27.53
N LYS A 624 32.24 -13.37 27.57
CA LYS A 624 32.75 -14.36 26.62
C LYS A 624 31.89 -15.64 26.57
N GLU A 625 31.40 -16.09 27.73
CA GLU A 625 30.57 -17.29 27.85
C GLU A 625 29.18 -17.09 27.22
N GLU A 626 28.61 -15.88 27.35
CA GLU A 626 27.33 -15.51 26.73
C GLU A 626 27.47 -15.37 25.22
N LYS A 627 28.58 -14.81 24.72
CA LYS A 627 28.89 -14.73 23.27
C LYS A 627 29.00 -16.11 22.64
N ASP A 628 29.75 -17.01 23.31
CA ASP A 628 29.89 -18.39 22.82
C ASP A 628 28.54 -19.14 22.81
N ALA A 629 27.70 -18.93 23.82
CA ALA A 629 26.37 -19.51 23.90
C ALA A 629 25.43 -18.98 22.79
N LEU A 630 25.48 -17.68 22.49
CA LEU A 630 24.73 -17.06 21.41
C LEU A 630 25.16 -17.58 20.03
N LEU A 631 26.46 -17.66 19.79
CA LEU A 631 26.99 -18.20 18.54
C LEU A 631 26.60 -19.67 18.34
N MET A 632 26.64 -20.51 19.40
CA MET A 632 26.16 -21.89 19.33
C MET A 632 24.66 -21.97 19.01
N LYS A 633 23.85 -21.06 19.57
CA LYS A 633 22.42 -21.01 19.28
C LYS A 633 22.15 -20.65 17.81
N LEU A 634 22.81 -19.61 17.33
CA LEU A 634 22.70 -19.17 15.92
C LEU A 634 23.20 -20.24 14.93
N GLU A 635 24.33 -20.93 15.23
CA GLU A 635 24.82 -22.05 14.42
C GLU A 635 23.83 -23.23 14.36
N LYS A 636 23.11 -23.46 15.45
CA LYS A 636 22.05 -24.48 15.47
C LYS A 636 20.87 -24.06 14.63
N GLU A 637 20.42 -22.82 14.77
CA GLU A 637 19.29 -22.25 14.00
C GLU A 637 19.59 -22.24 12.50
N MET A 638 20.78 -21.84 12.10
CA MET A 638 21.26 -21.94 10.70
C MET A 638 21.18 -23.38 10.16
N LYS A 639 21.63 -24.36 10.96
CA LYS A 639 21.58 -25.77 10.55
C LYS A 639 20.15 -26.33 10.47
N ASP A 640 19.29 -25.90 11.37
CA ASP A 640 17.90 -26.34 11.40
C ASP A 640 17.11 -25.72 10.24
N ALA A 641 17.34 -24.44 9.91
CA ALA A 641 16.81 -23.77 8.72
C ALA A 641 17.30 -24.45 7.42
N ALA A 642 18.61 -24.78 7.32
CA ALA A 642 19.15 -25.49 6.17
C ALA A 642 18.55 -26.91 5.99
N LYS A 643 18.28 -27.63 7.08
CA LYS A 643 17.58 -28.93 7.04
C LYS A 643 16.13 -28.82 6.62
N ALA A 644 15.46 -27.71 6.98
CA ALA A 644 14.10 -27.39 6.55
C ALA A 644 14.03 -26.88 5.10
N LEU A 645 15.17 -26.80 4.40
CA LEU A 645 15.32 -26.24 3.05
C LEU A 645 14.98 -24.75 2.95
N ASP A 646 14.95 -24.06 4.08
CA ASP A 646 14.85 -22.60 4.17
C ASP A 646 16.24 -21.98 4.03
N PHE A 647 16.67 -21.85 2.78
CA PHE A 647 18.02 -21.37 2.46
C PHE A 647 18.17 -19.85 2.68
N GLU A 648 17.06 -19.10 2.69
CA GLU A 648 17.07 -17.67 2.93
C GLU A 648 17.35 -17.37 4.40
N THR A 649 16.59 -17.97 5.32
CA THR A 649 16.85 -17.88 6.77
C THR A 649 18.23 -18.42 7.13
N ALA A 650 18.64 -19.54 6.52
CA ALA A 650 19.98 -20.10 6.74
C ALA A 650 21.10 -19.16 6.29
N ALA A 651 20.93 -18.43 5.18
CA ALA A 651 21.89 -17.44 4.69
C ALA A 651 21.95 -16.20 5.60
N ASN A 652 20.82 -15.67 6.01
CA ASN A 652 20.73 -14.50 6.91
C ASN A 652 21.40 -14.79 8.27
N VAL A 653 21.12 -15.95 8.87
CA VAL A 653 21.72 -16.36 10.14
C VAL A 653 23.24 -16.62 9.97
N ARG A 654 23.67 -17.16 8.83
CA ARG A 654 25.11 -17.32 8.51
C ARG A 654 25.81 -15.97 8.46
N ASP A 655 25.23 -15.01 7.78
CA ASP A 655 25.81 -13.67 7.59
C ASP A 655 25.90 -12.94 8.95
N MET A 656 24.87 -13.07 9.80
CA MET A 656 24.90 -12.59 11.20
C MET A 656 26.02 -13.26 12.02
N ILE A 657 26.22 -14.56 11.90
CA ILE A 657 27.33 -15.27 12.57
C ILE A 657 28.69 -14.76 12.08
N LEU A 658 28.83 -14.45 10.80
CA LEU A 658 30.08 -13.92 10.23
C LEU A 658 30.36 -12.52 10.72
N GLU A 659 29.38 -11.64 10.81
CA GLU A 659 29.48 -10.28 11.35
C GLU A 659 29.87 -10.31 12.85
N LEU A 660 29.20 -11.13 13.66
CA LEU A 660 29.53 -11.28 15.09
C LEU A 660 30.91 -11.86 15.32
N LYS A 661 31.40 -12.78 14.46
CA LYS A 661 32.76 -13.31 14.51
C LYS A 661 33.82 -12.31 14.02
N ALA A 662 33.47 -11.38 13.15
CA ALA A 662 34.36 -10.33 12.67
C ALA A 662 34.52 -9.17 13.68
N SER A 663 33.55 -9.02 14.60
CA SER A 663 33.56 -8.03 15.69
C SER A 663 34.34 -8.51 16.96
N ASN A 664 34.87 -9.73 16.94
CA ASN A 664 35.78 -10.28 17.94
C ASN A 664 37.24 -10.14 17.49
#